data_de0c9241d263510615ceaf7cccff79be
#
_entry.id   de0c9241d263510615ceaf7cccff79be
#
_cell.length_a   1.000
_cell.length_b   1.000
_cell.length_c   1.000
_cell.angle_alpha   90.00
_cell.angle_beta   90.00
_cell.angle_gamma   90.00
#
_symmetry.space_group_name_H-M   'P 1'
#
loop_
_entity.id
_entity.type
_entity.pdbx_description
1 polymer ?
#
loop_
_entity_poly.entity_id
_entity_poly.type
_entity_poly.pdbx_seq_one_letter_code
_entity_poly.pdbx_strand_id
1 'polypeptide(L)'
;MKKSISMFAIALALASAAHAQSSAQSAPASLDARAKAVLAAIRGTRHVHGLEQAVRVQRDRWGVAHIYAQNEHDLFFAQGFVVAQDRLFQMELWKRSGQGRLAEILGPSYVKRDTSARLLRYRGDMDAEYKSYSPDTKEILEAFTSGINAYIEGIQKPGGIGLPLEFQLAGFKPELWKPEDCLNRLAAYSVTGNGASELHSAQLVALLGPEKAAALLELDPPVRLDPAPGVDYSGLSPALLESLVGSDVPLHFPETPIQGSNNWTVSGSLTATGKPFLANDPHRVIAEPSLRYIVHLVAPGWNVIGAGEPGLPGVAVGHNEKIAWGFTIFGLDQQDLYLAELDPANPEQYKTEHGWERMEVKTETINVRGGTPVVVKLKFTRHGPVLWGDGKRALALHWVGAEPGTAGYLGSLALDRAQNWQEFEQAMPRWKVPSENIVYADRDGNIGEHSTGLAPLRNWTGLLPVPETGGFEWSGFVPNGNLPHTYNPASGFVASANHKMIPENYGYAVGFQWASPERFLRISEVISGAASSSHKLSLRDMEDLQNDVVSLPARELQSLLKPAAGSAPSRAAKLLLDWDCAVAPDSNAATLYEFWVPELSDAVTKLVVPADAQKITGKLSLEKTRQELSHPSVAAFGQNPEVARDALLLGTLQAAEKKLSVKLGPDPQKWAWGQLHSASFFHPLGGVAPAAKALFDRGPVSRPGDGSTVDATYFGGSSFDQLAGASYREIFDLSDWDNAVSVNVPGQSGQPGSPHYDDLLPLWTRGQYFPLRYSKPSVDRETTDVLELKP
;
A
#
# COMPACT_ATOMS: atom_id res chain seq x y z
N MET A 1 -30.48 1.66 -8.89
CA MET A 1 -31.23 2.16 -7.72
C MET A 1 -30.28 3.06 -6.95
N LYS A 2 -30.64 4.33 -6.78
CA LYS A 2 -29.84 5.33 -6.08
C LYS A 2 -29.71 4.94 -4.61
N LYS A 3 -28.50 4.61 -4.15
CA LYS A 3 -28.16 4.60 -2.72
C LYS A 3 -27.47 5.92 -2.42
N SER A 4 -28.18 6.73 -1.66
CA SER A 4 -27.74 8.00 -1.11
C SER A 4 -26.55 7.75 -0.18
N ILE A 5 -25.46 8.47 -0.40
CA ILE A 5 -24.36 8.60 0.55
C ILE A 5 -24.91 9.41 1.73
N SER A 6 -25.22 8.75 2.83
CA SER A 6 -25.55 9.41 4.09
C SER A 6 -24.27 9.90 4.75
N MET A 7 -24.03 11.19 4.62
CA MET A 7 -23.10 11.92 5.49
C MET A 7 -23.65 11.89 6.92
N PHE A 8 -23.05 11.11 7.80
CA PHE A 8 -23.28 11.25 9.22
C PHE A 8 -22.41 12.38 9.77
N ALA A 9 -23.01 13.55 9.93
CA ALA A 9 -22.45 14.63 10.72
C ALA A 9 -22.52 14.23 12.21
N ILE A 10 -21.38 14.21 12.89
CA ILE A 10 -21.34 14.16 14.36
C ILE A 10 -21.78 15.53 14.86
N ALA A 11 -23.06 15.67 15.23
CA ALA A 11 -23.57 16.86 15.88
C ALA A 11 -23.09 16.89 17.33
N LEU A 12 -22.13 17.78 17.64
CA LEU A 12 -21.85 18.18 19.02
C LEU A 12 -23.00 19.07 19.53
N ALA A 13 -23.81 18.57 20.45
CA ALA A 13 -24.77 19.37 21.20
C ALA A 13 -24.04 20.33 22.14
N LEU A 14 -24.01 21.63 21.82
CA LEU A 14 -23.64 22.71 22.72
C LEU A 14 -24.89 23.11 23.52
N ALA A 15 -24.95 22.69 24.77
CA ALA A 15 -25.92 23.22 25.71
C ALA A 15 -25.49 24.62 26.17
N SER A 16 -26.29 25.63 25.82
CA SER A 16 -26.13 27.01 26.28
C SER A 16 -26.71 27.14 27.69
N ALA A 17 -25.89 27.51 28.67
CA ALA A 17 -26.35 28.10 29.91
C ALA A 17 -25.79 29.54 29.97
N ALA A 18 -26.68 30.51 29.80
CA ALA A 18 -26.36 31.91 29.91
C ALA A 18 -26.22 32.29 31.41
N HIS A 19 -25.02 32.78 31.79
CA HIS A 19 -24.90 33.68 32.90
C HIS A 19 -23.99 34.83 32.48
N ALA A 20 -24.57 36.02 32.36
CA ALA A 20 -23.88 37.25 32.04
C ALA A 20 -23.01 37.69 33.22
N GLN A 21 -21.70 37.67 33.03
CA GLN A 21 -20.76 38.59 33.73
C GLN A 21 -19.72 39.04 32.72
N SER A 22 -19.64 40.36 32.54
CA SER A 22 -18.72 41.03 31.61
C SER A 22 -17.28 40.85 32.06
N SER A 23 -16.58 39.96 31.36
CA SER A 23 -15.11 40.03 31.21
C SER A 23 -14.87 39.97 29.70
N ALA A 24 -14.02 40.83 29.18
CA ALA A 24 -13.65 40.84 27.79
C ALA A 24 -13.05 39.48 27.42
N GLN A 25 -13.90 38.54 27.00
CA GLN A 25 -13.45 37.27 26.41
C GLN A 25 -12.89 37.60 25.03
N SER A 26 -11.57 37.46 24.89
CA SER A 26 -10.95 37.41 23.57
C SER A 26 -11.68 36.37 22.71
N ALA A 27 -12.01 36.71 21.47
CA ALA A 27 -12.62 35.76 20.52
C ALA A 27 -11.79 34.46 20.52
N PRO A 28 -12.43 33.27 20.45
CA PRO A 28 -11.70 32.02 20.48
C PRO A 28 -10.69 32.00 19.31
N ALA A 29 -9.44 31.65 19.62
CA ALA A 29 -8.37 31.59 18.64
C ALA A 29 -8.77 30.72 17.46
N SER A 30 -8.42 31.12 16.23
CA SER A 30 -8.67 30.32 15.02
C SER A 30 -8.04 28.93 15.14
N LEU A 31 -8.56 27.95 14.40
CA LEU A 31 -7.97 26.59 14.39
C LEU A 31 -6.50 26.62 13.99
N ASP A 32 -6.12 27.45 13.00
CA ASP A 32 -4.73 27.64 12.59
C ASP A 32 -3.85 28.20 13.73
N ALA A 33 -4.32 29.20 14.46
CA ALA A 33 -3.59 29.71 15.60
C ALA A 33 -3.45 28.69 16.75
N ARG A 34 -4.47 27.87 16.98
CA ARG A 34 -4.43 26.75 17.94
C ARG A 34 -3.46 25.67 17.52
N ALA A 35 -3.45 25.30 16.21
CA ALA A 35 -2.52 24.33 15.66
C ALA A 35 -1.07 24.77 15.86
N LYS A 36 -0.76 26.02 15.48
CA LYS A 36 0.58 26.59 15.63
C LYS A 36 1.05 26.70 17.08
N ALA A 37 0.15 26.92 18.02
CA ALA A 37 0.48 27.05 19.44
C ALA A 37 0.93 25.73 20.09
N VAL A 38 0.64 24.58 19.48
CA VAL A 38 0.95 23.24 20.00
C VAL A 38 1.91 22.45 19.09
N LEU A 39 2.58 23.12 18.16
CA LEU A 39 3.60 22.49 17.30
C LEU A 39 4.75 21.95 18.15
N ALA A 40 5.24 20.79 17.76
CA ALA A 40 6.40 20.19 18.37
C ALA A 40 7.62 21.14 18.31
N ALA A 41 8.39 21.20 19.41
CA ALA A 41 9.61 21.99 19.44
C ALA A 41 10.76 21.21 18.80
N ILE A 42 11.15 21.59 17.61
CA ILE A 42 12.20 20.95 16.79
C ILE A 42 13.56 21.63 16.92
N ARG A 43 13.71 22.61 17.84
CA ARG A 43 14.93 23.41 18.09
C ARG A 43 15.27 23.49 19.57
N GLY A 44 16.56 23.77 19.85
CA GLY A 44 17.07 24.04 21.19
C GLY A 44 17.48 22.78 21.93
N THR A 45 17.49 22.85 23.28
CA THR A 45 17.88 21.74 24.14
C THR A 45 16.69 21.23 24.92
N ARG A 46 16.56 19.90 25.01
CA ARG A 46 15.55 19.23 25.83
C ARG A 46 16.19 18.20 26.73
N HIS A 47 15.87 18.21 28.00
CA HIS A 47 16.20 17.11 28.90
C HIS A 47 15.10 16.06 28.83
N VAL A 48 15.48 14.84 28.51
CA VAL A 48 14.58 13.73 28.25
C VAL A 48 15.05 12.52 29.05
N HIS A 49 14.24 12.12 29.98
CA HIS A 49 14.54 10.94 30.80
C HIS A 49 14.52 9.66 29.93
N GLY A 50 15.50 8.81 30.15
CA GLY A 50 15.64 7.55 29.42
C GLY A 50 16.81 7.52 28.42
N LEU A 51 17.35 8.68 28.01
CA LEU A 51 18.62 8.75 27.29
C LEU A 51 19.81 8.42 28.20
N GLU A 52 20.82 7.76 27.64
CA GLU A 52 22.10 7.51 28.29
C GLU A 52 23.11 8.62 28.01
N GLN A 53 23.07 9.13 26.76
CA GLN A 53 23.98 10.17 26.28
C GLN A 53 23.21 11.21 25.46
N ALA A 54 23.88 12.33 25.16
CA ALA A 54 23.27 13.36 24.34
C ALA A 54 23.11 12.90 22.88
N VAL A 55 21.95 13.19 22.30
CA VAL A 55 21.62 12.94 20.88
C VAL A 55 21.39 14.25 20.18
N ARG A 56 21.98 14.39 18.99
CA ARG A 56 21.79 15.56 18.12
C ARG A 56 20.85 15.19 16.98
N VAL A 57 19.74 15.92 16.86
CA VAL A 57 18.79 15.84 15.75
C VAL A 57 18.94 17.09 14.91
N GLN A 58 19.31 16.93 13.65
CA GLN A 58 19.38 17.99 12.65
C GLN A 58 18.24 17.79 11.67
N ARG A 59 17.44 18.83 11.44
CA ARG A 59 16.43 18.80 10.36
C ARG A 59 16.91 19.67 9.22
N ASP A 60 16.82 19.15 8.01
CA ASP A 60 17.07 19.90 6.80
C ASP A 60 15.85 20.77 6.42
N ARG A 61 15.99 21.51 5.34
CA ARG A 61 14.92 22.41 4.86
C ARG A 61 13.64 21.69 4.40
N TRP A 62 13.68 20.36 4.24
CA TRP A 62 12.55 19.52 3.85
C TRP A 62 11.93 18.77 5.04
N GLY A 63 12.45 19.05 6.24
CA GLY A 63 12.00 18.44 7.48
C GLY A 63 12.53 17.04 7.73
N VAL A 64 13.44 16.52 6.89
CA VAL A 64 14.07 15.22 7.14
C VAL A 64 14.92 15.29 8.40
N ALA A 65 14.69 14.36 9.32
CA ALA A 65 15.42 14.29 10.58
C ALA A 65 16.66 13.41 10.45
N HIS A 66 17.85 14.00 10.64
CA HIS A 66 19.13 13.33 10.74
C HIS A 66 19.52 13.18 12.20
N ILE A 67 19.52 11.96 12.72
CA ILE A 67 19.69 11.63 14.15
C ILE A 67 21.10 11.07 14.35
N TYR A 68 21.89 11.76 15.19
CA TYR A 68 23.25 11.40 15.53
C TYR A 68 23.34 11.00 16.99
N ALA A 69 23.53 9.71 17.28
CA ALA A 69 23.65 9.14 18.61
C ALA A 69 25.00 8.48 18.83
N GLN A 70 25.35 8.16 20.09
CA GLN A 70 26.62 7.54 20.47
C GLN A 70 26.48 6.03 20.71
N ASN A 71 25.27 5.51 20.75
CA ASN A 71 24.95 4.10 20.92
C ASN A 71 23.60 3.78 20.24
N GLU A 72 23.28 2.51 20.09
CA GLU A 72 22.07 2.00 19.45
C GLU A 72 20.82 2.34 20.25
N HIS A 73 20.84 2.18 21.57
CA HIS A 73 19.71 2.52 22.44
C HIS A 73 19.25 3.97 22.23
N ASP A 74 20.16 4.92 22.31
CA ASP A 74 19.84 6.34 22.17
C ASP A 74 19.46 6.72 20.75
N LEU A 75 19.96 5.97 19.73
CA LEU A 75 19.55 6.15 18.34
C LEU A 75 18.06 5.85 18.16
N PHE A 76 17.61 4.67 18.59
CA PHE A 76 16.21 4.27 18.42
C PHE A 76 15.28 4.99 19.40
N PHE A 77 15.75 5.31 20.60
CA PHE A 77 15.03 6.20 21.49
C PHE A 77 14.76 7.54 20.82
N ALA A 78 15.78 8.17 20.22
CA ALA A 78 15.62 9.45 19.54
C ALA A 78 14.76 9.33 18.28
N GLN A 79 14.84 8.24 17.52
CA GLN A 79 13.93 7.98 16.40
C GLN A 79 12.47 7.97 16.88
N GLY A 80 12.15 7.21 17.92
CA GLY A 80 10.80 7.16 18.49
C GLY A 80 10.30 8.53 18.97
N PHE A 81 11.15 9.28 19.65
CA PHE A 81 10.84 10.64 20.11
C PHE A 81 10.55 11.59 18.96
N VAL A 82 11.39 11.58 17.92
CA VAL A 82 11.29 12.47 16.75
C VAL A 82 10.08 12.15 15.88
N VAL A 83 9.81 10.86 15.65
CA VAL A 83 8.62 10.44 14.88
C VAL A 83 7.34 10.81 15.63
N ALA A 84 7.32 10.67 16.98
CA ALA A 84 6.19 11.10 17.79
C ALA A 84 5.98 12.64 17.75
N GLN A 85 7.04 13.45 17.61
CA GLN A 85 6.91 14.88 17.38
C GLN A 85 6.06 15.19 16.14
N ASP A 86 6.27 14.45 15.06
CA ASP A 86 5.66 14.74 13.76
C ASP A 86 4.35 13.99 13.51
N ARG A 87 4.19 12.78 14.05
CA ARG A 87 3.17 11.83 13.60
C ARG A 87 2.33 11.19 14.71
N LEU A 88 2.36 11.71 15.95
CA LEU A 88 1.77 11.04 17.12
C LEU A 88 0.30 10.65 16.93
N PHE A 89 -0.52 11.51 16.30
CA PHE A 89 -1.94 11.20 16.07
C PHE A 89 -2.13 10.03 15.12
N GLN A 90 -1.40 10.01 14.00
CA GLN A 90 -1.38 8.90 13.04
C GLN A 90 -0.94 7.59 13.72
N MET A 91 0.15 7.66 14.50
CA MET A 91 0.69 6.50 15.23
C MET A 91 -0.31 5.95 16.26
N GLU A 92 -0.99 6.83 17.00
CA GLU A 92 -1.99 6.40 18.00
C GLU A 92 -3.19 5.70 17.33
N LEU A 93 -3.67 6.19 16.18
CA LEU A 93 -4.73 5.53 15.43
C LEU A 93 -4.25 4.17 14.87
N TRP A 94 -3.04 4.12 14.35
CA TRP A 94 -2.43 2.89 13.83
C TRP A 94 -2.26 1.83 14.94
N LYS A 95 -1.75 2.23 16.12
CA LYS A 95 -1.65 1.36 17.30
C LYS A 95 -3.01 0.79 17.71
N ARG A 96 -4.02 1.67 17.88
CA ARG A 96 -5.37 1.24 18.28
C ARG A 96 -6.05 0.36 17.23
N SER A 97 -5.78 0.62 15.96
CA SER A 97 -6.26 -0.25 14.86
C SER A 97 -5.73 -1.67 15.02
N GLY A 98 -4.42 -1.84 15.19
CA GLY A 98 -3.79 -3.15 15.40
C GLY A 98 -4.22 -3.84 16.70
N GLN A 99 -4.49 -3.07 17.75
CA GLN A 99 -5.00 -3.59 19.02
C GLN A 99 -6.50 -3.97 19.00
N GLY A 100 -7.27 -3.54 17.97
CA GLY A 100 -8.72 -3.67 17.93
C GLY A 100 -9.41 -2.83 19.01
N ARG A 101 -9.05 -1.53 19.11
CA ARG A 101 -9.48 -0.57 20.13
C ARG A 101 -9.95 0.77 19.57
N LEU A 102 -10.27 0.83 18.27
CA LEU A 102 -10.76 2.07 17.66
C LEU A 102 -12.14 2.47 18.18
N ALA A 103 -13.01 1.50 18.52
CA ALA A 103 -14.34 1.77 19.07
C ALA A 103 -14.30 2.58 20.37
N GLU A 104 -13.23 2.45 21.15
CA GLU A 104 -13.02 3.23 22.40
C GLU A 104 -12.97 4.73 22.17
N ILE A 105 -12.52 5.17 21.00
CA ILE A 105 -12.31 6.59 20.67
C ILE A 105 -13.21 7.07 19.53
N LEU A 106 -13.72 6.19 18.66
CA LEU A 106 -14.47 6.53 17.45
C LEU A 106 -15.94 6.06 17.50
N GLY A 107 -16.30 5.19 18.43
CA GLY A 107 -17.69 4.79 18.64
C GLY A 107 -18.09 3.46 18.02
N PRO A 108 -19.40 3.12 18.03
CA PRO A 108 -19.90 1.76 17.80
C PRO A 108 -19.70 1.22 16.38
N SER A 109 -19.57 2.07 15.36
CA SER A 109 -19.31 1.64 13.98
C SER A 109 -18.00 0.87 13.81
N TYR A 110 -17.09 1.00 14.75
CA TYR A 110 -15.76 0.34 14.72
C TYR A 110 -15.70 -1.02 15.43
N VAL A 111 -16.78 -1.45 16.11
CA VAL A 111 -16.80 -2.72 16.87
C VAL A 111 -16.50 -3.92 15.97
N LYS A 112 -17.05 -3.94 14.75
CA LYS A 112 -16.81 -5.05 13.81
C LYS A 112 -15.35 -5.12 13.37
N ARG A 113 -14.75 -3.97 13.04
CA ARG A 113 -13.33 -3.86 12.69
C ARG A 113 -12.42 -4.26 13.85
N ASP A 114 -12.72 -3.78 15.06
CA ASP A 114 -11.97 -4.14 16.26
C ASP A 114 -12.04 -5.65 16.55
N THR A 115 -13.20 -6.27 16.31
CA THR A 115 -13.35 -7.73 16.41
C THR A 115 -12.43 -8.45 15.42
N SER A 116 -12.39 -8.01 14.17
CA SER A 116 -11.52 -8.57 13.13
C SER A 116 -10.04 -8.39 13.46
N ALA A 117 -9.63 -7.21 13.91
CA ALA A 117 -8.26 -6.96 14.35
C ALA A 117 -7.84 -7.88 15.49
N ARG A 118 -8.76 -8.15 16.43
CA ARG A 118 -8.52 -9.08 17.55
C ARG A 118 -8.44 -10.53 17.10
N LEU A 119 -9.16 -10.94 16.06
CA LEU A 119 -9.02 -12.27 15.46
C LEU A 119 -7.63 -12.48 14.85
N LEU A 120 -7.08 -11.45 14.21
CA LEU A 120 -5.81 -11.52 13.47
C LEU A 120 -4.56 -11.23 14.32
N ARG A 121 -4.69 -10.86 15.61
CA ARG A 121 -3.52 -10.63 16.47
C ARG A 121 -2.66 -11.88 16.59
N TYR A 122 -1.34 -11.67 16.58
CA TYR A 122 -0.38 -12.73 16.91
C TYR A 122 -0.59 -13.22 18.37
N ARG A 123 -0.53 -14.53 18.56
CA ARG A 123 -0.73 -15.19 19.85
C ARG A 123 0.31 -16.26 20.15
N GLY A 124 1.39 -16.26 19.38
CA GLY A 124 2.49 -17.19 19.53
C GLY A 124 3.53 -16.75 20.56
N ASP A 125 4.70 -17.36 20.50
CA ASP A 125 5.84 -17.08 21.36
C ASP A 125 6.46 -15.72 21.01
N MET A 126 6.47 -14.78 21.97
CA MET A 126 7.01 -13.43 21.79
C MET A 126 8.53 -13.39 21.69
N ASP A 127 9.24 -14.31 22.32
CA ASP A 127 10.70 -14.39 22.18
C ASP A 127 11.10 -14.86 20.77
N ALA A 128 10.37 -15.83 20.22
CA ALA A 128 10.53 -16.23 18.82
C ALA A 128 10.16 -15.09 17.85
N GLU A 129 9.12 -14.34 18.19
CA GLU A 129 8.69 -13.16 17.41
C GLU A 129 9.83 -12.14 17.28
N TYR A 130 10.35 -11.65 18.39
CA TYR A 130 11.43 -10.64 18.37
C TYR A 130 12.69 -11.14 17.65
N LYS A 131 13.15 -12.35 17.95
CA LYS A 131 14.37 -12.93 17.36
C LYS A 131 14.26 -13.19 15.85
N SER A 132 13.04 -13.24 15.32
CA SER A 132 12.84 -13.47 13.89
C SER A 132 13.34 -12.34 13.01
N TYR A 133 13.29 -11.09 13.47
CA TYR A 133 13.70 -9.93 12.67
C TYR A 133 15.20 -9.67 12.77
N SER A 134 15.71 -9.61 13.99
CA SER A 134 17.11 -9.39 14.30
C SER A 134 17.37 -9.88 15.73
N PRO A 135 18.59 -10.26 16.11
CA PRO A 135 18.91 -10.69 17.48
C PRO A 135 18.60 -9.65 18.55
N ASP A 136 18.67 -8.37 18.20
CA ASP A 136 18.54 -7.18 19.06
C ASP A 136 17.19 -6.44 18.87
N THR A 137 16.24 -7.04 18.16
CA THR A 137 14.95 -6.39 17.87
C THR A 137 14.18 -5.97 19.11
N LYS A 138 14.24 -6.79 20.18
CA LYS A 138 13.53 -6.47 21.43
C LYS A 138 14.05 -5.19 22.05
N GLU A 139 15.38 -5.08 22.16
CA GLU A 139 16.08 -3.92 22.71
C GLU A 139 15.81 -2.66 21.85
N ILE A 140 15.83 -2.81 20.54
CA ILE A 140 15.49 -1.73 19.59
C ILE A 140 14.04 -1.25 19.79
N LEU A 141 13.08 -2.16 19.90
CA LEU A 141 11.66 -1.80 20.11
C LEU A 141 11.41 -1.18 21.49
N GLU A 142 12.11 -1.66 22.53
CA GLU A 142 12.07 -1.07 23.87
C GLU A 142 12.59 0.37 23.87
N ALA A 143 13.73 0.62 23.22
CA ALA A 143 14.30 1.95 23.08
C ALA A 143 13.37 2.87 22.26
N PHE A 144 12.88 2.43 21.11
CA PHE A 144 11.99 3.18 20.24
C PHE A 144 10.69 3.59 20.96
N THR A 145 10.03 2.65 21.63
CA THR A 145 8.79 2.93 22.35
C THR A 145 9.02 3.79 23.59
N SER A 146 10.18 3.66 24.25
CA SER A 146 10.59 4.56 25.34
C SER A 146 10.73 6.01 24.86
N GLY A 147 11.29 6.23 23.67
CA GLY A 147 11.37 7.54 23.06
C GLY A 147 10.00 8.16 22.75
N ILE A 148 9.08 7.36 22.17
CA ILE A 148 7.68 7.78 21.96
C ILE A 148 7.04 8.20 23.30
N ASN A 149 7.21 7.36 24.33
CA ASN A 149 6.64 7.62 25.67
C ASN A 149 7.21 8.89 26.31
N ALA A 150 8.51 9.11 26.20
CA ALA A 150 9.14 10.32 26.69
C ALA A 150 8.56 11.59 26.04
N TYR A 151 8.23 11.54 24.74
CA TYR A 151 7.55 12.64 24.07
C TYR A 151 6.10 12.81 24.59
N ILE A 152 5.32 11.73 24.69
CA ILE A 152 3.94 11.73 25.19
C ILE A 152 3.88 12.32 26.61
N GLU A 153 4.75 11.89 27.51
CA GLU A 153 4.85 12.39 28.88
C GLU A 153 5.25 13.88 28.88
N GLY A 154 6.23 14.24 28.04
CA GLY A 154 6.72 15.60 27.91
C GLY A 154 5.65 16.62 27.52
N ILE A 155 4.73 16.28 26.59
CA ILE A 155 3.66 17.17 26.16
C ILE A 155 2.49 17.24 27.15
N GLN A 156 2.29 16.21 27.98
CA GLN A 156 1.17 16.13 28.93
C GLN A 156 1.51 16.66 30.33
N LYS A 157 2.79 16.86 30.66
CA LYS A 157 3.20 17.37 31.96
C LYS A 157 2.81 18.83 32.14
N PRO A 158 2.64 19.31 33.38
CA PRO A 158 2.47 20.74 33.66
C PRO A 158 3.60 21.60 33.05
N GLY A 159 3.22 22.62 32.26
CA GLY A 159 4.17 23.46 31.52
C GLY A 159 4.68 22.86 30.22
N GLY A 160 4.20 21.68 29.79
CA GLY A 160 4.40 21.13 28.44
C GLY A 160 3.65 21.97 27.39
N ILE A 161 3.96 21.74 26.13
CA ILE A 161 3.31 22.44 25.00
C ILE A 161 1.82 22.07 24.83
N GLY A 162 1.36 21.02 25.51
CA GLY A 162 0.01 20.49 25.39
C GLY A 162 -0.15 19.47 24.26
N LEU A 163 -1.35 18.91 24.16
CA LEU A 163 -1.69 17.92 23.14
C LEU A 163 -1.74 18.56 21.76
N PRO A 164 -1.25 17.89 20.70
CA PRO A 164 -1.51 18.24 19.31
C PRO A 164 -3.00 18.53 19.06
N LEU A 165 -3.29 19.43 18.10
CA LEU A 165 -4.65 19.90 17.84
C LEU A 165 -5.61 18.74 17.53
N GLU A 166 -5.14 17.71 16.85
CA GLU A 166 -5.90 16.53 16.45
C GLU A 166 -6.50 15.85 17.68
N PHE A 167 -5.74 15.62 18.73
CA PHE A 167 -6.23 15.02 19.98
C PHE A 167 -7.25 15.90 20.69
N GLN A 168 -7.02 17.24 20.66
CA GLN A 168 -7.97 18.19 21.24
C GLN A 168 -9.33 18.14 20.53
N LEU A 169 -9.33 18.05 19.20
CA LEU A 169 -10.55 17.97 18.39
C LEU A 169 -11.23 16.61 18.48
N ALA A 170 -10.45 15.54 18.46
CA ALA A 170 -10.94 14.18 18.58
C ALA A 170 -11.45 13.86 20.00
N GLY A 171 -10.98 14.62 21.02
CA GLY A 171 -11.45 14.50 22.41
C GLY A 171 -10.95 13.23 23.12
N PHE A 172 -9.72 12.81 22.83
CA PHE A 172 -9.02 11.74 23.55
C PHE A 172 -7.54 12.08 23.71
N LYS A 173 -6.79 11.26 24.45
CA LYS A 173 -5.36 11.45 24.69
C LYS A 173 -4.57 10.28 24.15
N PRO A 174 -3.31 10.48 23.74
CA PRO A 174 -2.42 9.38 23.41
C PRO A 174 -2.10 8.55 24.66
N GLU A 175 -1.97 7.26 24.48
CA GLU A 175 -1.54 6.31 25.51
C GLU A 175 -0.08 5.94 25.32
N LEU A 176 0.58 5.53 26.41
CA LEU A 176 1.95 5.02 26.36
C LEU A 176 2.03 3.76 25.47
N TRP A 177 3.16 3.59 24.82
CA TRP A 177 3.46 2.49 23.92
C TRP A 177 4.23 1.39 24.62
N LYS A 178 4.02 0.17 24.17
CA LYS A 178 4.80 -1.01 24.51
C LYS A 178 5.47 -1.55 23.26
N PRO A 179 6.56 -2.33 23.36
CA PRO A 179 7.20 -2.96 22.21
C PRO A 179 6.24 -3.74 21.30
N GLU A 180 5.26 -4.44 21.90
CA GLU A 180 4.25 -5.20 21.16
C GLU A 180 3.33 -4.34 20.28
N ASP A 181 3.21 -3.04 20.56
CA ASP A 181 2.40 -2.12 19.77
C ASP A 181 2.99 -1.88 18.37
N CYS A 182 4.29 -2.13 18.19
CA CYS A 182 4.96 -2.12 16.90
C CYS A 182 4.65 -3.39 16.06
N LEU A 183 4.11 -4.44 16.65
CA LEU A 183 3.86 -5.74 16.01
C LEU A 183 2.46 -5.84 15.38
N ASN A 184 2.05 -4.82 14.64
CA ASN A 184 0.71 -4.74 14.04
C ASN A 184 0.57 -5.68 12.84
N ARG A 185 -0.21 -6.77 13.01
CA ARG A 185 -0.51 -7.75 11.95
C ARG A 185 -1.51 -7.25 10.91
N LEU A 186 -2.39 -6.34 11.29
CA LEU A 186 -3.47 -5.89 10.41
C LEU A 186 -2.93 -5.14 9.18
N ALA A 187 -1.85 -4.37 9.35
CA ALA A 187 -1.19 -3.69 8.23
C ALA A 187 -0.61 -4.70 7.20
N ALA A 188 -0.08 -5.83 7.67
CA ALA A 188 0.42 -6.89 6.82
C ALA A 188 -0.71 -7.69 6.13
N TYR A 189 -1.85 -7.87 6.81
CA TYR A 189 -2.98 -8.62 6.26
C TYR A 189 -3.49 -8.03 4.93
N SER A 190 -3.53 -6.71 4.79
CA SER A 190 -4.05 -6.05 3.60
C SER A 190 -3.25 -6.32 2.31
N VAL A 191 -1.99 -6.74 2.45
CA VAL A 191 -1.10 -7.05 1.33
C VAL A 191 -0.88 -8.55 1.11
N THR A 192 -1.65 -9.39 1.81
CA THR A 192 -1.64 -10.86 1.68
C THR A 192 -3.00 -11.41 1.25
N GLY A 193 -3.86 -10.62 0.67
CA GLY A 193 -5.31 -10.78 0.47
C GLY A 193 -5.81 -11.93 -0.41
N ASN A 194 -5.13 -13.07 -0.50
CA ASN A 194 -5.49 -14.22 -1.34
C ASN A 194 -6.85 -14.84 -1.00
N GLY A 195 -7.27 -14.83 0.27
CA GLY A 195 -8.55 -15.41 0.68
C GLY A 195 -9.77 -14.81 -0.03
N ALA A 196 -9.75 -13.52 -0.39
CA ALA A 196 -10.80 -12.92 -1.20
C ALA A 196 -10.83 -13.49 -2.63
N SER A 197 -9.66 -13.75 -3.22
CA SER A 197 -9.53 -14.40 -4.54
C SER A 197 -10.01 -15.84 -4.52
N GLU A 198 -9.75 -16.60 -3.43
CA GLU A 198 -10.29 -17.95 -3.25
C GLU A 198 -11.82 -17.93 -3.21
N LEU A 199 -12.44 -17.02 -2.46
CA LEU A 199 -13.90 -16.89 -2.41
C LEU A 199 -14.50 -16.45 -3.75
N HIS A 200 -13.82 -15.60 -4.49
CA HIS A 200 -14.22 -15.24 -5.84
C HIS A 200 -14.19 -16.45 -6.78
N SER A 201 -13.10 -17.22 -6.74
CA SER A 201 -12.95 -18.47 -7.50
C SER A 201 -14.02 -19.49 -7.11
N ALA A 202 -14.27 -19.69 -5.82
CA ALA A 202 -15.29 -20.58 -5.30
C ALA A 202 -16.70 -20.19 -5.78
N GLN A 203 -17.01 -18.90 -5.79
CA GLN A 203 -18.30 -18.39 -6.27
C GLN A 203 -18.49 -18.66 -7.77
N LEU A 204 -17.44 -18.47 -8.58
CA LEU A 204 -17.48 -18.79 -10.02
C LEU A 204 -17.60 -20.29 -10.25
N VAL A 205 -16.87 -21.11 -9.49
CA VAL A 205 -16.96 -22.58 -9.58
C VAL A 205 -18.36 -23.08 -9.22
N ALA A 206 -18.97 -22.56 -8.18
CA ALA A 206 -20.33 -22.90 -7.79
C ALA A 206 -21.37 -22.57 -8.89
N LEU A 207 -21.15 -21.50 -9.65
CA LEU A 207 -22.07 -21.05 -10.68
C LEU A 207 -21.83 -21.75 -12.03
N LEU A 208 -20.57 -21.86 -12.46
CA LEU A 208 -20.21 -22.21 -13.85
C LEU A 208 -19.52 -23.58 -13.97
N GLY A 209 -19.10 -24.16 -12.85
CA GLY A 209 -18.17 -25.28 -12.80
C GLY A 209 -16.70 -24.87 -12.98
N PRO A 210 -15.75 -25.73 -12.62
CA PRO A 210 -14.33 -25.38 -12.50
C PRO A 210 -13.67 -24.96 -13.82
N GLU A 211 -14.02 -25.62 -14.93
CA GLU A 211 -13.42 -25.36 -16.25
C GLU A 211 -13.78 -23.94 -16.77
N LYS A 212 -15.08 -23.58 -16.71
CA LYS A 212 -15.53 -22.25 -17.17
C LYS A 212 -15.10 -21.15 -16.21
N ALA A 213 -15.03 -21.44 -14.92
CA ALA A 213 -14.53 -20.50 -13.92
C ALA A 213 -13.05 -20.18 -14.18
N ALA A 214 -12.21 -21.19 -14.41
CA ALA A 214 -10.79 -21.01 -14.71
C ALA A 214 -10.56 -20.17 -15.97
N ALA A 215 -11.41 -20.29 -16.99
CA ALA A 215 -11.31 -19.50 -18.22
C ALA A 215 -11.59 -17.99 -18.04
N LEU A 216 -12.32 -17.63 -16.97
CA LEU A 216 -12.62 -16.23 -16.62
C LEU A 216 -11.59 -15.62 -15.68
N LEU A 217 -10.80 -16.43 -14.99
CA LEU A 217 -9.73 -15.99 -14.11
C LEU A 217 -8.44 -15.75 -14.90
N GLU A 218 -7.70 -14.72 -14.52
CA GLU A 218 -6.41 -14.39 -15.14
C GLU A 218 -5.29 -15.10 -14.36
N LEU A 219 -5.20 -16.44 -14.53
CA LEU A 219 -4.23 -17.27 -13.84
C LEU A 219 -2.95 -17.45 -14.69
N ASP A 220 -1.80 -17.11 -14.13
CA ASP A 220 -0.49 -17.27 -14.74
C ASP A 220 0.52 -17.86 -13.71
N PRO A 221 1.07 -19.09 -13.92
CA PRO A 221 0.79 -19.97 -15.05
C PRO A 221 -0.66 -20.49 -15.05
N PRO A 222 -1.20 -20.84 -16.24
CA PRO A 222 -2.51 -21.44 -16.32
C PRO A 222 -2.60 -22.74 -15.51
N VAL A 223 -3.62 -22.88 -14.69
CA VAL A 223 -3.84 -24.03 -13.81
C VAL A 223 -5.31 -24.40 -13.77
N ARG A 224 -5.60 -25.69 -13.56
CA ARG A 224 -6.96 -26.15 -13.33
C ARG A 224 -7.43 -25.76 -11.92
N LEU A 225 -8.71 -25.44 -11.83
CA LEU A 225 -9.37 -25.35 -10.52
C LEU A 225 -9.85 -26.76 -10.16
N ASP A 226 -9.29 -27.34 -9.11
CA ASP A 226 -9.65 -28.66 -8.63
C ASP A 226 -10.40 -28.55 -7.28
N PRO A 227 -11.76 -28.49 -7.31
CA PRO A 227 -12.56 -28.45 -6.09
C PRO A 227 -12.31 -29.68 -5.22
N ALA A 228 -12.09 -29.47 -3.93
CA ALA A 228 -11.95 -30.58 -3.00
C ALA A 228 -13.24 -31.42 -2.95
N PRO A 229 -13.16 -32.77 -2.88
CA PRO A 229 -14.34 -33.63 -2.88
C PRO A 229 -15.32 -33.32 -1.74
N GLY A 230 -16.59 -33.15 -2.08
CA GLY A 230 -17.66 -32.93 -1.07
C GLY A 230 -17.78 -31.51 -0.54
N VAL A 231 -16.99 -30.58 -1.01
CA VAL A 231 -17.11 -29.16 -0.61
C VAL A 231 -18.26 -28.47 -1.35
N ASP A 232 -19.14 -27.84 -0.58
CA ASP A 232 -20.22 -26.98 -1.08
C ASP A 232 -19.81 -25.51 -1.02
N TYR A 233 -19.51 -24.93 -2.17
CA TYR A 233 -19.16 -23.50 -2.31
C TYR A 233 -20.37 -22.56 -2.40
N SER A 234 -21.59 -23.07 -2.33
CA SER A 234 -22.79 -22.25 -2.42
C SER A 234 -22.84 -21.19 -1.28
N GLY A 235 -23.15 -19.95 -1.65
CA GLY A 235 -23.24 -18.83 -0.69
C GLY A 235 -21.90 -18.25 -0.25
N LEU A 236 -20.78 -18.80 -0.67
CA LEU A 236 -19.46 -18.18 -0.47
C LEU A 236 -19.27 -17.00 -1.43
N SER A 237 -18.72 -15.91 -0.93
CA SER A 237 -18.36 -14.73 -1.75
C SER A 237 -17.34 -13.86 -1.02
N PRO A 238 -16.57 -13.02 -1.72
CA PRO A 238 -15.62 -12.08 -1.10
C PRO A 238 -16.25 -11.17 -0.04
N ALA A 239 -17.56 -10.87 -0.15
CA ALA A 239 -18.29 -10.06 0.81
C ALA A 239 -18.26 -10.61 2.25
N LEU A 240 -17.99 -11.90 2.43
CA LEU A 240 -17.81 -12.51 3.75
C LEU A 240 -16.56 -11.99 4.49
N LEU A 241 -15.56 -11.53 3.74
CA LEU A 241 -14.31 -10.98 4.27
C LEU A 241 -14.31 -9.44 4.38
N GLU A 242 -15.30 -8.74 3.82
CA GLU A 242 -15.39 -7.26 3.88
C GLU A 242 -15.31 -6.71 5.31
N SER A 243 -15.73 -7.51 6.29
CA SER A 243 -15.64 -7.12 7.70
C SER A 243 -14.23 -7.14 8.27
N LEU A 244 -13.31 -7.88 7.67
CA LEU A 244 -11.92 -7.96 8.11
C LEU A 244 -11.16 -6.70 7.71
N VAL A 245 -11.52 -6.10 6.58
CA VAL A 245 -10.82 -4.99 5.95
C VAL A 245 -11.61 -3.69 6.02
N GLY A 246 -12.69 -3.61 6.76
CA GLY A 246 -13.49 -2.42 7.11
C GLY A 246 -13.44 -1.23 6.17
N SER A 247 -14.16 -1.29 5.04
CA SER A 247 -14.26 -0.22 4.06
C SER A 247 -15.04 1.03 4.52
N ASP A 248 -15.71 0.98 5.66
CA ASP A 248 -16.64 2.02 6.12
C ASP A 248 -16.01 3.03 7.09
N VAL A 249 -14.70 3.03 7.22
CA VAL A 249 -14.00 3.82 8.21
C VAL A 249 -13.27 4.97 7.56
N PRO A 250 -13.53 6.24 7.94
CA PRO A 250 -12.82 7.41 7.41
C PRO A 250 -11.37 7.53 7.90
N LEU A 251 -10.81 6.51 8.51
CA LEU A 251 -9.39 6.41 8.78
C LEU A 251 -8.72 5.82 7.56
N HIS A 252 -8.10 6.67 6.75
CA HIS A 252 -7.31 6.26 5.59
C HIS A 252 -6.02 5.57 6.03
N PHE A 253 -6.14 4.42 6.69
CA PHE A 253 -5.07 3.45 6.65
C PHE A 253 -5.14 2.73 5.29
N PRO A 254 -4.00 2.43 4.67
CA PRO A 254 -3.96 1.89 3.33
C PRO A 254 -4.54 0.47 3.26
N GLU A 255 -5.83 0.39 3.09
CA GLU A 255 -6.59 -0.87 2.96
C GLU A 255 -7.38 -0.89 1.64
N THR A 256 -6.87 -0.27 0.58
CA THR A 256 -7.48 -0.45 -0.74
C THR A 256 -6.85 -1.67 -1.43
N PRO A 257 -7.64 -2.46 -2.15
CA PRO A 257 -7.11 -3.54 -2.99
C PRO A 257 -6.25 -3.02 -4.14
N ILE A 258 -6.27 -1.72 -4.41
CA ILE A 258 -5.48 -1.07 -5.46
C ILE A 258 -4.14 -0.66 -4.87
N GLN A 259 -3.16 -1.54 -5.01
CA GLN A 259 -1.78 -1.31 -4.58
C GLN A 259 -0.84 -1.77 -5.67
N GLY A 260 0.32 -1.17 -5.71
CA GLY A 260 1.38 -1.52 -6.63
C GLY A 260 2.69 -0.91 -6.21
N SER A 261 3.69 -1.01 -7.02
CA SER A 261 4.99 -0.35 -6.86
C SER A 261 5.77 -0.47 -8.14
N ASN A 262 6.81 0.35 -8.31
CA ASN A 262 7.88 0.08 -9.26
C ASN A 262 9.21 0.07 -8.52
N ASN A 263 10.12 -0.75 -8.98
CA ASN A 263 11.53 -0.64 -8.66
C ASN A 263 12.38 -1.08 -9.85
N TRP A 264 13.56 -0.51 -9.95
CA TRP A 264 14.58 -0.98 -10.88
C TRP A 264 15.96 -0.58 -10.42
N THR A 265 16.95 -1.35 -10.84
CA THR A 265 18.35 -1.03 -10.69
C THR A 265 19.07 -1.19 -12.03
N VAL A 266 19.97 -0.26 -12.33
CA VAL A 266 20.72 -0.19 -13.59
C VAL A 266 22.21 -0.23 -13.29
N SER A 267 22.95 -1.11 -13.97
CA SER A 267 24.39 -1.25 -13.77
C SER A 267 25.18 -0.04 -14.24
N GLY A 268 26.36 0.19 -13.68
CA GLY A 268 27.26 1.27 -14.08
C GLY A 268 27.66 1.26 -15.56
N SER A 269 27.53 0.11 -16.22
CA SER A 269 27.79 0.03 -17.68
C SER A 269 26.77 0.81 -18.51
N LEU A 270 25.57 1.04 -17.98
CA LEU A 270 24.49 1.77 -18.64
C LEU A 270 24.32 3.21 -18.14
N THR A 271 24.94 3.59 -17.04
CA THR A 271 24.80 4.90 -16.41
C THR A 271 25.88 5.91 -16.83
N ALA A 272 25.59 7.20 -16.71
CA ALA A 272 26.52 8.28 -17.01
C ALA A 272 27.65 8.40 -15.98
N THR A 273 27.40 8.00 -14.74
CA THR A 273 28.38 8.04 -13.63
C THR A 273 29.30 6.84 -13.59
N GLY A 274 29.00 5.75 -14.34
CA GLY A 274 29.75 4.50 -14.30
C GLY A 274 29.49 3.68 -13.02
N LYS A 275 28.55 4.10 -12.16
CA LYS A 275 28.07 3.39 -10.96
C LYS A 275 26.59 3.10 -11.08
N PRO A 276 26.08 2.10 -10.35
CA PRO A 276 24.64 1.76 -10.42
C PRO A 276 23.74 2.92 -10.04
N PHE A 277 22.54 2.93 -10.63
CA PHE A 277 21.38 3.66 -10.11
C PHE A 277 20.34 2.66 -9.58
N LEU A 278 19.63 3.08 -8.55
CA LEU A 278 18.46 2.37 -8.05
C LEU A 278 17.29 3.36 -7.90
N ALA A 279 16.12 2.99 -8.39
CA ALA A 279 14.89 3.76 -8.24
C ALA A 279 13.80 2.88 -7.64
N ASN A 280 13.00 3.46 -6.72
CA ASN A 280 11.84 2.80 -6.13
C ASN A 280 10.71 3.81 -5.86
N ASP A 281 9.48 3.41 -6.15
CA ASP A 281 8.27 4.16 -5.87
C ASP A 281 7.12 3.22 -5.46
N PRO A 282 6.92 3.01 -4.15
CA PRO A 282 5.78 2.25 -3.63
C PRO A 282 4.45 2.97 -3.90
N HIS A 283 3.50 2.27 -4.54
CA HIS A 283 2.16 2.80 -4.80
C HIS A 283 1.21 2.40 -3.67
N ARG A 284 0.76 3.39 -2.93
CA ARG A 284 -0.14 3.23 -1.80
C ARG A 284 -1.28 4.25 -1.89
N VAL A 285 -2.27 4.10 -1.03
CA VAL A 285 -3.29 5.13 -0.84
C VAL A 285 -2.62 6.45 -0.56
N ILE A 286 -3.08 7.50 -1.24
CA ILE A 286 -2.66 8.88 -0.97
C ILE A 286 -3.49 9.43 0.20
N ALA A 287 -2.84 9.96 1.22
CA ALA A 287 -3.47 10.41 2.46
C ALA A 287 -2.68 11.53 3.15
N GLU A 288 -3.34 12.24 4.04
CA GLU A 288 -2.76 13.17 4.99
C GLU A 288 -2.95 12.63 6.42
N PRO A 289 -1.91 12.42 7.20
CA PRO A 289 -0.48 12.49 6.85
C PRO A 289 -0.01 11.38 5.89
N SER A 290 1.15 11.59 5.25
CA SER A 290 1.80 10.56 4.43
C SER A 290 1.95 9.24 5.17
N LEU A 291 1.85 8.13 4.45
CA LEU A 291 2.14 6.80 5.00
C LEU A 291 3.61 6.69 5.45
N ARG A 292 4.53 7.21 4.65
CA ARG A 292 5.97 7.09 4.89
C ARG A 292 6.52 8.28 5.67
N TYR A 293 7.61 8.03 6.41
CA TYR A 293 8.38 9.02 7.13
C TYR A 293 9.86 8.81 6.83
N ILE A 294 10.54 9.85 6.34
CA ILE A 294 11.95 9.79 5.99
C ILE A 294 12.78 10.13 7.22
N VAL A 295 13.82 9.33 7.49
CA VAL A 295 14.74 9.53 8.60
C VAL A 295 16.16 9.08 8.25
N HIS A 296 17.16 9.74 8.81
CA HIS A 296 18.58 9.35 8.75
C HIS A 296 19.07 8.97 10.15
N LEU A 297 19.55 7.75 10.32
CA LEU A 297 19.95 7.14 11.57
C LEU A 297 21.47 6.92 11.58
N VAL A 298 22.19 7.60 12.50
CA VAL A 298 23.65 7.53 12.59
C VAL A 298 24.10 7.24 14.03
N ALA A 299 24.73 6.09 14.22
CA ALA A 299 25.37 5.66 15.46
C ALA A 299 26.45 4.61 15.14
N PRO A 300 27.29 4.19 16.09
CA PRO A 300 28.21 3.07 15.84
C PRO A 300 27.45 1.83 15.33
N GLY A 301 27.81 1.36 14.13
CA GLY A 301 27.14 0.22 13.45
C GLY A 301 25.89 0.60 12.67
N TRP A 302 25.47 1.85 12.66
CA TRP A 302 24.32 2.38 11.95
C TRP A 302 24.67 3.66 11.18
N ASN A 303 24.39 3.66 9.89
CA ASN A 303 24.42 4.86 9.06
C ASN A 303 23.49 4.62 7.86
N VAL A 304 22.19 4.82 8.06
CA VAL A 304 21.14 4.45 7.11
C VAL A 304 20.14 5.59 6.97
N ILE A 305 19.76 5.88 5.74
CA ILE A 305 18.75 6.89 5.39
C ILE A 305 17.71 6.30 4.45
N GLY A 306 16.47 6.73 4.62
CA GLY A 306 15.37 6.35 3.75
C GLY A 306 14.03 6.49 4.46
N ALA A 307 13.02 5.77 3.99
CA ALA A 307 11.66 5.89 4.50
C ALA A 307 11.17 4.59 5.16
N GLY A 308 10.40 4.78 6.24
CA GLY A 308 9.72 3.71 6.95
C GLY A 308 8.28 4.11 7.32
N GLU A 309 7.59 3.23 8.03
CA GLU A 309 6.31 3.56 8.64
C GLU A 309 6.51 4.21 10.01
N PRO A 310 5.76 5.29 10.36
CA PRO A 310 6.02 6.04 11.60
C PRO A 310 5.95 5.21 12.89
N GLY A 311 5.19 4.11 12.90
CA GLY A 311 5.06 3.24 14.07
C GLY A 311 6.16 2.19 14.22
N LEU A 312 7.18 2.19 13.37
CA LEU A 312 8.23 1.17 13.30
C LEU A 312 9.64 1.80 13.36
N PRO A 313 10.62 1.17 14.04
CA PRO A 313 12.01 1.60 14.01
C PRO A 313 12.71 1.17 12.71
N GLY A 314 13.84 1.80 12.41
CA GLY A 314 14.68 1.53 11.24
C GLY A 314 14.19 2.23 9.98
N VAL A 315 14.62 1.72 8.83
CA VAL A 315 14.33 2.21 7.48
C VAL A 315 13.85 1.05 6.62
N ALA A 316 12.65 1.14 6.06
CA ALA A 316 12.10 0.05 5.25
C ALA A 316 12.68 0.02 3.83
N VAL A 317 12.85 1.20 3.21
CA VAL A 317 13.46 1.42 1.88
C VAL A 317 14.48 2.53 1.97
N GLY A 318 15.61 2.40 1.32
CA GLY A 318 16.66 3.40 1.41
C GLY A 318 18.05 2.89 1.05
N HIS A 319 19.06 3.49 1.68
CA HIS A 319 20.44 3.07 1.55
C HIS A 319 21.23 3.24 2.84
N ASN A 320 22.29 2.45 2.99
CA ASN A 320 23.33 2.67 4.00
C ASN A 320 24.64 3.13 3.31
N GLU A 321 25.79 2.95 3.96
CA GLU A 321 27.10 3.36 3.42
C GLU A 321 27.51 2.56 2.18
N LYS A 322 26.98 1.36 1.97
CA LYS A 322 27.46 0.37 0.99
C LYS A 322 26.40 -0.02 -0.04
N ILE A 323 25.18 -0.25 0.40
CA ILE A 323 24.10 -0.77 -0.43
C ILE A 323 22.87 0.14 -0.43
N ALA A 324 22.10 0.08 -1.50
CA ALA A 324 20.75 0.62 -1.60
C ALA A 324 19.76 -0.51 -1.88
N TRP A 325 18.52 -0.37 -1.40
CA TRP A 325 17.44 -1.31 -1.66
C TRP A 325 16.10 -0.61 -1.79
N GLY A 326 15.19 -1.23 -2.53
CA GLY A 326 13.81 -0.82 -2.70
C GLY A 326 12.96 -2.04 -2.99
N PHE A 327 11.66 -1.96 -2.80
CA PHE A 327 10.78 -3.12 -2.91
C PHE A 327 9.51 -2.88 -3.73
N THR A 328 9.00 -4.01 -4.27
CA THR A 328 7.66 -4.08 -4.88
C THR A 328 6.96 -5.34 -4.37
N ILE A 329 5.63 -5.30 -4.20
CA ILE A 329 4.85 -6.48 -3.80
C ILE A 329 5.12 -7.63 -4.77
N PHE A 330 5.49 -8.79 -4.24
CA PHE A 330 5.77 -10.01 -5.01
C PHE A 330 4.50 -10.83 -5.33
N GLY A 331 3.44 -10.71 -4.54
CA GLY A 331 2.18 -11.42 -4.80
C GLY A 331 2.20 -12.91 -4.45
N LEU A 332 2.96 -13.32 -3.44
CA LEU A 332 2.86 -14.68 -2.90
C LEU A 332 1.46 -14.97 -2.37
N ASP A 333 1.00 -16.19 -2.59
CA ASP A 333 -0.20 -16.72 -1.94
C ASP A 333 0.13 -17.14 -0.50
N GLN A 334 -0.26 -16.31 0.47
CA GLN A 334 0.09 -16.41 1.89
C GLN A 334 -1.09 -16.71 2.80
N GLN A 335 -2.23 -17.08 2.22
CA GLN A 335 -3.47 -17.39 2.95
C GLN A 335 -4.14 -18.60 2.34
N ASP A 336 -4.90 -19.36 3.16
CA ASP A 336 -5.84 -20.38 2.71
C ASP A 336 -7.10 -20.34 3.57
N LEU A 337 -8.23 -20.58 2.96
CA LEU A 337 -9.52 -20.65 3.62
C LEU A 337 -9.95 -22.10 3.82
N TYR A 338 -10.31 -22.42 5.07
CA TYR A 338 -10.79 -23.75 5.44
C TYR A 338 -12.28 -23.70 5.73
N LEU A 339 -13.05 -24.55 5.04
CA LEU A 339 -14.48 -24.67 5.25
C LEU A 339 -14.78 -25.82 6.22
N ALA A 340 -15.11 -25.47 7.44
CA ALA A 340 -15.47 -26.39 8.51
C ALA A 340 -16.95 -26.78 8.43
N GLU A 341 -17.28 -28.07 8.51
CA GLU A 341 -18.62 -28.59 8.80
C GLU A 341 -18.86 -28.48 10.31
N LEU A 342 -19.97 -27.85 10.72
CA LEU A 342 -20.33 -27.69 12.15
C LEU A 342 -21.27 -28.81 12.63
N ASP A 343 -21.08 -29.24 13.88
CA ASP A 343 -21.98 -30.18 14.52
C ASP A 343 -23.38 -29.54 14.68
N PRO A 344 -24.43 -30.16 14.09
CA PRO A 344 -25.80 -29.67 14.24
C PRO A 344 -26.30 -29.61 15.69
N ALA A 345 -25.71 -30.42 16.57
CA ALA A 345 -26.06 -30.48 18.00
C ALA A 345 -25.26 -29.46 18.83
N ASN A 346 -24.08 -29.04 18.35
CA ASN A 346 -23.21 -28.09 19.03
C ASN A 346 -22.37 -27.28 18.04
N PRO A 347 -22.82 -26.07 17.59
CA PRO A 347 -22.12 -25.25 16.61
C PRO A 347 -20.74 -24.69 17.07
N GLU A 348 -20.29 -25.02 18.29
CA GLU A 348 -18.91 -24.77 18.74
C GLU A 348 -17.98 -25.98 18.48
N GLN A 349 -18.47 -27.03 17.81
CA GLN A 349 -17.67 -28.15 17.34
C GLN A 349 -17.68 -28.21 15.82
N TYR A 350 -16.56 -28.62 15.27
CA TYR A 350 -16.35 -28.78 13.81
C TYR A 350 -15.74 -30.14 13.52
N LYS A 351 -15.95 -30.63 12.32
CA LYS A 351 -15.54 -31.95 11.89
C LYS A 351 -14.08 -31.95 11.44
N THR A 352 -13.32 -32.92 11.95
CA THR A 352 -11.95 -33.24 11.55
C THR A 352 -11.85 -34.71 11.14
N GLU A 353 -10.67 -35.19 10.74
CA GLU A 353 -10.42 -36.63 10.49
C GLU A 353 -10.62 -37.50 11.72
N HIS A 354 -10.53 -36.93 12.92
CA HIS A 354 -10.64 -37.59 14.20
C HIS A 354 -12.04 -37.50 14.81
N GLY A 355 -13.01 -36.90 14.09
CA GLY A 355 -14.36 -36.67 14.56
C GLY A 355 -14.65 -35.20 14.88
N TRP A 356 -15.57 -34.95 15.82
CA TRP A 356 -15.95 -33.60 16.23
C TRP A 356 -14.96 -33.03 17.23
N GLU A 357 -14.32 -31.95 16.86
CA GLU A 357 -13.40 -31.17 17.70
C GLU A 357 -14.04 -29.87 18.15
N ARG A 358 -13.70 -29.40 19.36
CA ARG A 358 -14.22 -28.15 19.89
C ARG A 358 -13.35 -26.98 19.43
N MET A 359 -13.98 -25.92 18.93
CA MET A 359 -13.30 -24.66 18.67
C MET A 359 -12.73 -24.06 19.95
N GLU A 360 -11.56 -23.45 19.87
CA GLU A 360 -11.09 -22.56 20.92
C GLU A 360 -11.95 -21.29 20.90
N VAL A 361 -12.52 -20.89 22.06
CA VAL A 361 -13.33 -19.67 22.16
C VAL A 361 -12.71 -18.72 23.17
N LYS A 362 -12.31 -17.55 22.70
CA LYS A 362 -11.82 -16.45 23.55
C LYS A 362 -12.90 -15.39 23.67
N THR A 363 -13.26 -15.03 24.90
CA THR A 363 -14.22 -13.97 25.16
C THR A 363 -13.47 -12.69 25.50
N GLU A 364 -13.70 -11.64 24.73
CA GLU A 364 -13.05 -10.33 24.92
C GLU A 364 -14.12 -9.22 24.99
N THR A 365 -13.80 -8.13 25.69
CA THR A 365 -14.68 -6.96 25.78
C THR A 365 -14.11 -5.81 24.96
N ILE A 366 -14.93 -5.22 24.09
CA ILE A 366 -14.62 -4.00 23.31
C ILE A 366 -15.33 -2.85 24.00
N ASN A 367 -14.56 -1.91 24.54
CA ASN A 367 -15.09 -0.65 25.04
C ASN A 367 -15.54 0.23 23.89
N VAL A 368 -16.65 0.95 24.07
CA VAL A 368 -17.27 1.73 23.00
C VAL A 368 -17.53 3.16 23.47
N ARG A 369 -16.94 4.16 22.80
CA ARG A 369 -17.21 5.57 23.10
C ARG A 369 -18.69 5.88 22.93
N GLY A 370 -19.31 6.43 23.95
CA GLY A 370 -20.73 6.81 23.95
C GLY A 370 -21.72 5.65 23.95
N GLY A 371 -21.24 4.42 24.15
CA GLY A 371 -22.04 3.19 24.18
C GLY A 371 -21.70 2.28 25.36
N THR A 372 -22.41 1.15 25.45
CA THR A 372 -22.05 0.06 26.37
C THR A 372 -20.95 -0.81 25.79
N PRO A 373 -20.04 -1.35 26.63
CA PRO A 373 -19.06 -2.30 26.16
C PRO A 373 -19.71 -3.52 25.49
N VAL A 374 -19.11 -4.00 24.41
CA VAL A 374 -19.59 -5.16 23.65
C VAL A 374 -18.71 -6.36 23.95
N VAL A 375 -19.34 -7.46 24.36
CA VAL A 375 -18.66 -8.74 24.56
C VAL A 375 -18.66 -9.50 23.25
N VAL A 376 -17.48 -9.88 22.77
CA VAL A 376 -17.28 -10.63 21.53
C VAL A 376 -16.69 -12.01 21.85
N LYS A 377 -17.12 -13.03 21.10
CA LYS A 377 -16.55 -14.38 21.13
C LYS A 377 -15.69 -14.57 19.88
N LEU A 378 -14.41 -14.67 20.04
CA LEU A 378 -13.43 -14.98 19.01
C LEU A 378 -13.29 -16.51 18.96
N LYS A 379 -13.60 -17.10 17.82
CA LYS A 379 -13.55 -18.57 17.63
C LYS A 379 -12.37 -18.93 16.75
N PHE A 380 -11.76 -20.07 17.03
CA PHE A 380 -10.62 -20.58 16.27
C PHE A 380 -10.78 -22.07 16.04
N THR A 381 -10.52 -22.54 14.82
CA THR A 381 -10.23 -23.93 14.50
C THR A 381 -8.73 -24.18 14.67
N ARG A 382 -8.27 -25.39 14.41
CA ARG A 382 -6.82 -25.71 14.37
C ARG A 382 -6.06 -24.93 13.30
N HIS A 383 -6.73 -24.50 12.21
CA HIS A 383 -6.14 -23.75 11.11
C HIS A 383 -6.16 -22.23 11.34
N GLY A 384 -6.92 -21.74 12.33
CA GLY A 384 -6.89 -20.32 12.66
C GLY A 384 -8.26 -19.70 12.98
N PRO A 385 -8.37 -18.36 12.93
CA PRO A 385 -9.56 -17.63 13.29
C PRO A 385 -10.73 -17.93 12.34
N VAL A 386 -11.93 -18.12 12.96
CA VAL A 386 -13.19 -18.26 12.23
C VAL A 386 -13.71 -16.87 11.87
N LEU A 387 -13.80 -16.63 10.58
CA LEU A 387 -14.19 -15.33 10.03
C LEU A 387 -15.68 -15.22 9.77
N TRP A 388 -16.33 -16.36 9.50
CA TRP A 388 -17.74 -16.44 9.16
C TRP A 388 -18.34 -17.78 9.55
N GLY A 389 -19.66 -17.84 9.74
CA GLY A 389 -20.41 -19.08 9.93
C GLY A 389 -21.91 -18.89 9.72
N ASP A 390 -22.56 -19.90 9.13
CA ASP A 390 -24.01 -19.94 8.85
C ASP A 390 -24.79 -20.88 9.78
N GLY A 391 -24.11 -21.43 10.81
CA GLY A 391 -24.69 -22.40 11.75
C GLY A 391 -24.57 -23.86 11.30
N LYS A 392 -24.19 -24.11 10.04
CA LYS A 392 -23.87 -25.45 9.47
C LYS A 392 -22.41 -25.53 9.05
N ARG A 393 -21.86 -24.44 8.63
CA ARG A 393 -20.48 -24.29 8.14
C ARG A 393 -19.83 -23.10 8.82
N ALA A 394 -18.52 -23.13 8.92
CA ALA A 394 -17.70 -22.00 9.30
C ALA A 394 -16.52 -21.86 8.34
N LEU A 395 -16.06 -20.64 8.15
CA LEU A 395 -14.90 -20.32 7.32
C LEU A 395 -13.77 -19.87 8.23
N ALA A 396 -12.69 -20.65 8.28
CA ALA A 396 -11.49 -20.34 9.05
C ALA A 396 -10.37 -19.88 8.11
N LEU A 397 -9.49 -19.03 8.61
CA LEU A 397 -8.35 -18.48 7.88
C LEU A 397 -7.05 -19.10 8.39
N HIS A 398 -6.32 -19.78 7.53
CA HIS A 398 -4.92 -20.13 7.75
C HIS A 398 -4.05 -19.09 7.07
N TRP A 399 -3.23 -18.38 7.84
CA TRP A 399 -2.51 -17.22 7.34
C TRP A 399 -1.10 -17.16 7.94
N VAL A 400 -0.11 -16.84 7.10
CA VAL A 400 1.29 -16.68 7.53
C VAL A 400 1.48 -15.66 8.67
N GLY A 401 0.55 -14.73 8.87
CA GLY A 401 0.57 -13.79 9.99
C GLY A 401 0.45 -14.42 11.38
N ALA A 402 0.11 -15.71 11.45
CA ALA A 402 0.15 -16.50 12.69
C ALA A 402 1.58 -16.99 13.03
N GLU A 403 2.51 -16.93 12.08
CA GLU A 403 3.92 -17.29 12.27
C GLU A 403 4.71 -16.18 12.96
N PRO A 404 5.77 -16.51 13.72
CA PRO A 404 6.64 -15.50 14.31
C PRO A 404 7.42 -14.74 13.25
N GLY A 405 7.64 -13.43 13.47
CA GLY A 405 8.38 -12.57 12.55
C GLY A 405 7.58 -12.05 11.37
N THR A 406 6.27 -11.93 11.50
CA THR A 406 5.37 -11.49 10.43
C THR A 406 4.65 -10.16 10.72
N ALA A 407 5.16 -9.31 11.62
CA ALA A 407 4.85 -7.89 11.62
C ALA A 407 5.57 -7.25 10.43
N GLY A 408 4.81 -6.61 9.54
CA GLY A 408 5.34 -6.11 8.28
C GLY A 408 6.50 -5.11 8.47
N TYR A 409 7.46 -5.17 7.58
CA TYR A 409 8.62 -4.28 7.44
C TYR A 409 9.71 -4.35 8.52
N LEU A 410 9.50 -4.95 9.70
CA LEU A 410 10.55 -5.06 10.73
C LEU A 410 11.76 -5.90 10.30
N GLY A 411 11.61 -6.75 9.29
CA GLY A 411 12.73 -7.45 8.66
C GLY A 411 13.79 -6.52 8.08
N SER A 412 13.46 -5.25 7.83
CA SER A 412 14.40 -4.22 7.36
C SER A 412 15.54 -3.96 8.33
N LEU A 413 15.37 -4.16 9.64
CA LEU A 413 16.45 -3.99 10.62
C LEU A 413 17.71 -4.82 10.30
N ALA A 414 17.55 -5.93 9.60
CA ALA A 414 18.69 -6.71 9.11
C ALA A 414 19.28 -6.11 7.82
N LEU A 415 18.43 -5.56 6.93
CA LEU A 415 18.87 -4.87 5.70
C LEU A 415 19.59 -3.57 5.99
N ASP A 416 19.15 -2.80 6.97
CA ASP A 416 19.75 -1.53 7.38
C ASP A 416 21.26 -1.66 7.64
N ARG A 417 21.71 -2.85 8.04
CA ARG A 417 23.10 -3.16 8.40
C ARG A 417 23.87 -3.98 7.38
N ALA A 418 23.20 -4.55 6.38
CA ALA A 418 23.84 -5.35 5.33
C ALA A 418 24.82 -4.50 4.51
N GLN A 419 26.03 -5.02 4.24
CA GLN A 419 27.11 -4.26 3.59
C GLN A 419 27.44 -4.76 2.17
N ASN A 420 26.89 -5.89 1.76
CA ASN A 420 27.16 -6.56 0.49
C ASN A 420 26.03 -7.54 0.14
N TRP A 421 26.09 -8.12 -1.08
CA TRP A 421 25.10 -9.07 -1.56
C TRP A 421 24.91 -10.27 -0.63
N GLN A 422 25.98 -10.83 -0.09
CA GLN A 422 25.88 -12.00 0.78
C GLN A 422 25.13 -11.68 2.08
N GLU A 423 25.39 -10.54 2.69
CA GLU A 423 24.70 -10.10 3.89
C GLU A 423 23.24 -9.71 3.59
N PHE A 424 23.00 -9.12 2.41
CA PHE A 424 21.66 -8.88 1.89
C PHE A 424 20.87 -10.20 1.77
N GLU A 425 21.43 -11.24 1.14
CA GLU A 425 20.77 -12.55 1.05
C GLU A 425 20.53 -13.18 2.44
N GLN A 426 21.41 -12.97 3.40
CA GLN A 426 21.22 -13.43 4.79
C GLN A 426 20.09 -12.68 5.52
N ALA A 427 19.79 -11.45 5.11
CA ALA A 427 18.68 -10.68 5.66
C ALA A 427 17.32 -11.11 5.09
N MET A 428 17.26 -11.65 3.85
CA MET A 428 16.01 -12.00 3.17
C MET A 428 15.11 -12.94 3.97
N PRO A 429 15.56 -14.03 4.63
CA PRO A 429 14.70 -14.90 5.42
C PRO A 429 14.04 -14.22 6.63
N ARG A 430 14.53 -13.05 7.04
CA ARG A 430 13.97 -12.26 8.14
C ARG A 430 12.80 -11.38 7.69
N TRP A 431 12.68 -11.15 6.38
CA TRP A 431 11.57 -10.44 5.76
C TRP A 431 10.50 -11.44 5.32
N LYS A 432 9.47 -11.64 6.12
CA LYS A 432 8.47 -12.67 5.92
C LYS A 432 7.15 -12.15 5.34
N VAL A 433 6.76 -10.93 5.69
CA VAL A 433 5.53 -10.25 5.28
C VAL A 433 5.76 -8.74 5.26
N PRO A 434 5.18 -8.00 4.30
CA PRO A 434 4.59 -8.50 3.07
C PRO A 434 5.61 -9.21 2.18
N SER A 435 5.16 -10.06 1.25
CA SER A 435 6.07 -10.62 0.25
C SER A 435 6.49 -9.53 -0.73
N GLU A 436 7.80 -9.42 -0.95
CA GLU A 436 8.37 -8.33 -1.76
C GLU A 436 9.43 -8.85 -2.74
N ASN A 437 9.55 -8.17 -3.89
CA ASN A 437 10.72 -8.23 -4.75
C ASN A 437 11.64 -7.10 -4.32
N ILE A 438 12.77 -7.41 -3.72
CA ILE A 438 13.70 -6.41 -3.20
C ILE A 438 14.87 -6.27 -4.16
N VAL A 439 14.96 -5.12 -4.83
CA VAL A 439 16.12 -4.78 -5.67
C VAL A 439 17.27 -4.31 -4.81
N TYR A 440 18.48 -4.60 -5.29
CA TYR A 440 19.76 -4.34 -4.65
C TYR A 440 20.70 -3.63 -5.60
N ALA A 441 21.46 -2.69 -5.08
CA ALA A 441 22.64 -2.14 -5.74
C ALA A 441 23.72 -1.82 -4.72
N ASP A 442 25.01 -1.98 -5.09
CA ASP A 442 26.13 -1.62 -4.21
C ASP A 442 27.14 -0.67 -4.88
N ARG A 443 27.94 -0.02 -4.04
CA ARG A 443 29.01 0.88 -4.49
C ARG A 443 30.14 0.18 -5.23
N ASP A 444 30.27 -1.12 -5.14
CA ASP A 444 31.26 -1.92 -5.88
C ASP A 444 30.82 -2.10 -7.34
N GLY A 445 29.56 -1.85 -7.66
CA GLY A 445 29.02 -1.85 -9.02
C GLY A 445 28.06 -3.00 -9.32
N ASN A 446 27.73 -3.79 -8.31
CA ASN A 446 26.82 -4.90 -8.45
C ASN A 446 25.37 -4.45 -8.35
N ILE A 447 24.50 -5.19 -9.04
CA ILE A 447 23.05 -5.03 -9.01
C ILE A 447 22.38 -6.40 -8.84
N GLY A 448 21.20 -6.44 -8.26
CA GLY A 448 20.46 -7.69 -8.09
C GLY A 448 19.02 -7.49 -7.66
N GLU A 449 18.35 -8.59 -7.49
CA GLU A 449 16.99 -8.68 -6.95
C GLU A 449 16.82 -10.04 -6.26
N HIS A 450 16.08 -10.04 -5.16
CA HIS A 450 15.66 -11.26 -4.48
C HIS A 450 14.21 -11.10 -4.02
N SER A 451 13.35 -12.02 -4.48
CA SER A 451 11.97 -12.10 -3.99
C SER A 451 11.96 -12.75 -2.60
N THR A 452 11.24 -12.19 -1.65
CA THR A 452 11.19 -12.68 -0.28
C THR A 452 9.77 -12.75 0.28
N GLY A 453 9.59 -13.56 1.33
CA GLY A 453 8.33 -13.79 2.02
C GLY A 453 8.16 -15.25 2.43
N LEU A 454 7.17 -15.54 3.27
CA LEU A 454 6.79 -16.93 3.59
C LEU A 454 5.85 -17.46 2.49
N ALA A 455 6.32 -18.42 1.69
CA ALA A 455 5.53 -19.11 0.66
C ALA A 455 5.18 -20.52 1.17
N PRO A 456 3.90 -20.78 1.53
CA PRO A 456 3.49 -22.10 2.03
C PRO A 456 3.66 -23.21 1.02
N LEU A 457 4.14 -24.38 1.46
CA LEU A 457 4.17 -25.62 0.70
C LEU A 457 2.85 -26.37 0.88
N ARG A 458 2.08 -26.48 -0.19
CA ARG A 458 0.74 -27.11 -0.24
C ARG A 458 0.72 -28.32 -1.14
N ASN A 459 -0.25 -29.23 -0.91
CA ASN A 459 -0.60 -30.31 -1.82
C ASN A 459 -1.81 -29.97 -2.75
N TRP A 460 -2.24 -28.70 -2.73
CA TRP A 460 -3.28 -28.11 -3.61
C TRP A 460 -2.82 -26.75 -4.12
N THR A 461 -3.64 -26.09 -4.95
CA THR A 461 -3.26 -24.85 -5.63
C THR A 461 -3.38 -23.57 -4.76
N GLY A 462 -4.14 -23.59 -3.66
CA GLY A 462 -4.48 -22.38 -2.89
C GLY A 462 -5.56 -21.50 -3.55
N LEU A 463 -6.15 -21.91 -4.67
CA LEU A 463 -7.11 -21.08 -5.42
C LEU A 463 -8.57 -21.27 -5.02
N LEU A 464 -8.86 -22.24 -4.15
CA LEU A 464 -10.20 -22.56 -3.67
C LEU A 464 -10.15 -22.94 -2.20
N PRO A 465 -11.18 -22.57 -1.40
CA PRO A 465 -11.30 -23.05 -0.03
C PRO A 465 -11.30 -24.57 0.04
N VAL A 466 -10.63 -25.12 1.04
CA VAL A 466 -10.51 -26.55 1.29
C VAL A 466 -11.26 -26.96 2.58
N PRO A 467 -11.68 -28.23 2.73
CA PRO A 467 -12.32 -28.66 3.97
C PRO A 467 -11.30 -28.82 5.11
N GLU A 468 -11.77 -28.73 6.34
CA GLU A 468 -10.99 -29.04 7.56
C GLU A 468 -10.54 -30.51 7.62
N THR A 469 -11.04 -31.36 6.72
CA THR A 469 -10.73 -32.79 6.59
C THR A 469 -9.99 -33.04 5.29
N GLY A 470 -9.36 -34.24 5.15
CA GLY A 470 -8.79 -34.69 3.88
C GLY A 470 -7.32 -34.32 3.66
N GLY A 471 -6.60 -33.91 4.70
CA GLY A 471 -5.16 -33.78 4.67
C GLY A 471 -4.65 -32.56 3.89
N PHE A 472 -5.43 -31.48 3.85
CA PHE A 472 -5.02 -30.18 3.30
C PHE A 472 -4.24 -29.42 4.38
N GLU A 473 -2.93 -29.69 4.47
CA GLU A 473 -2.05 -29.10 5.47
C GLU A 473 -0.86 -28.43 4.81
N TRP A 474 -0.41 -27.29 5.37
CA TRP A 474 0.89 -26.75 4.99
C TRP A 474 2.01 -27.66 5.50
N SER A 475 2.88 -28.10 4.61
CA SER A 475 4.04 -28.94 4.96
C SER A 475 5.30 -28.14 5.28
N GLY A 476 5.18 -26.86 5.49
CA GLY A 476 6.25 -25.91 5.73
C GLY A 476 6.24 -24.79 4.69
N PHE A 477 7.41 -24.18 4.47
CA PHE A 477 7.56 -23.05 3.56
C PHE A 477 8.67 -23.32 2.54
N VAL A 478 8.56 -22.73 1.37
CA VAL A 478 9.64 -22.72 0.38
C VAL A 478 10.88 -22.08 1.02
N PRO A 479 12.05 -22.75 1.00
CA PRO A 479 13.28 -22.14 1.48
C PRO A 479 13.53 -20.81 0.79
N ASN A 480 13.83 -19.75 1.55
CA ASN A 480 13.95 -18.40 0.98
C ASN A 480 14.94 -18.33 -0.18
N GLY A 481 16.11 -19.01 -0.09
CA GLY A 481 17.07 -19.09 -1.18
C GLY A 481 16.60 -19.82 -2.45
N ASN A 482 15.39 -20.44 -2.42
CA ASN A 482 14.76 -21.02 -3.61
C ASN A 482 13.72 -20.08 -4.23
N LEU A 483 13.41 -18.94 -3.58
CA LEU A 483 12.58 -17.90 -4.18
C LEU A 483 13.35 -17.25 -5.35
N PRO A 484 12.65 -16.66 -6.34
CA PRO A 484 13.29 -16.04 -7.47
C PRO A 484 14.33 -15.00 -7.04
N HIS A 485 15.49 -15.04 -7.64
CA HIS A 485 16.55 -14.05 -7.41
C HIS A 485 17.46 -13.94 -8.63
N THR A 486 18.10 -12.79 -8.77
CA THR A 486 19.09 -12.56 -9.83
C THR A 486 20.22 -11.65 -9.34
N TYR A 487 21.43 -11.88 -9.82
CA TYR A 487 22.60 -11.08 -9.46
C TYR A 487 23.44 -10.81 -10.68
N ASN A 488 23.73 -9.54 -10.95
CA ASN A 488 24.51 -9.07 -12.10
C ASN A 488 24.05 -9.65 -13.46
N PRO A 489 22.76 -9.48 -13.84
CA PRO A 489 22.25 -10.03 -15.08
C PRO A 489 22.93 -9.42 -16.31
N ALA A 490 23.05 -10.19 -17.38
CA ALA A 490 23.66 -9.75 -18.62
C ALA A 490 22.92 -8.58 -19.31
N SER A 491 21.64 -8.39 -18.99
CA SER A 491 20.84 -7.23 -19.43
C SER A 491 21.39 -5.89 -18.92
N GLY A 492 22.15 -5.91 -17.81
CA GLY A 492 22.62 -4.72 -17.14
C GLY A 492 21.56 -3.98 -16.32
N PHE A 493 20.37 -4.54 -16.16
CA PHE A 493 19.33 -4.00 -15.28
C PHE A 493 18.40 -5.09 -14.74
N VAL A 494 17.73 -4.78 -13.66
CA VAL A 494 16.62 -5.54 -13.07
C VAL A 494 15.47 -4.57 -12.83
N ALA A 495 14.24 -5.00 -13.05
CA ALA A 495 13.05 -4.18 -12.78
C ALA A 495 11.88 -5.05 -12.31
N SER A 496 11.06 -4.51 -11.43
CA SER A 496 9.77 -5.08 -11.07
C SER A 496 8.70 -3.99 -11.02
N ALA A 497 7.51 -4.35 -11.48
CA ALA A 497 6.30 -3.56 -11.37
C ALA A 497 5.12 -4.44 -10.91
N ASN A 498 5.39 -5.36 -9.99
CA ASN A 498 4.46 -6.36 -9.45
C ASN A 498 3.98 -7.41 -10.47
N HIS A 499 4.57 -7.45 -11.66
CA HIS A 499 4.28 -8.47 -12.67
C HIS A 499 4.85 -9.82 -12.23
N LYS A 500 4.54 -10.88 -12.97
CA LYS A 500 5.08 -12.23 -12.71
C LYS A 500 6.61 -12.23 -12.73
N MET A 501 7.23 -12.46 -11.58
CA MET A 501 8.70 -12.54 -11.42
C MET A 501 9.22 -13.98 -11.39
N ILE A 502 8.33 -15.00 -11.35
CA ILE A 502 8.74 -16.40 -11.35
C ILE A 502 9.17 -16.85 -12.74
N PRO A 503 10.25 -17.66 -12.87
CA PRO A 503 10.64 -18.29 -14.14
C PRO A 503 9.54 -19.21 -14.69
N GLU A 504 9.51 -19.42 -16.01
CA GLU A 504 8.49 -20.27 -16.67
C GLU A 504 8.43 -21.70 -16.10
N ASN A 505 9.55 -22.32 -15.75
CA ASN A 505 9.62 -23.67 -15.21
C ASN A 505 9.90 -23.66 -13.69
N TYR A 506 9.34 -22.71 -12.96
CA TYR A 506 9.54 -22.62 -11.53
C TYR A 506 8.90 -23.80 -10.79
N GLY A 507 9.66 -24.46 -9.92
CA GLY A 507 9.28 -25.74 -9.32
C GLY A 507 8.28 -25.65 -8.15
N TYR A 508 7.87 -24.44 -7.74
CA TYR A 508 6.96 -24.22 -6.63
C TYR A 508 5.73 -23.41 -7.06
N ALA A 509 4.56 -23.81 -6.57
CA ALA A 509 3.32 -23.05 -6.74
C ALA A 509 3.25 -21.97 -5.65
N VAL A 510 3.74 -20.77 -5.96
CA VAL A 510 3.82 -19.67 -4.99
C VAL A 510 2.76 -18.59 -5.17
N GLY A 511 2.13 -18.55 -6.35
CA GLY A 511 1.06 -17.62 -6.71
C GLY A 511 0.65 -17.80 -8.18
N PHE A 512 -0.52 -17.28 -8.52
CA PHE A 512 -1.11 -17.40 -9.87
C PHE A 512 -1.75 -16.10 -10.37
N GLN A 513 -1.69 -15.03 -9.57
CA GLN A 513 -2.27 -13.74 -9.91
C GLN A 513 -1.22 -12.64 -9.68
N TRP A 514 -0.96 -11.87 -10.71
CA TRP A 514 0.07 -10.84 -10.76
C TRP A 514 -0.51 -9.55 -11.28
N ALA A 515 0.18 -8.44 -11.04
CA ALA A 515 -0.17 -7.21 -11.73
C ALA A 515 0.13 -7.32 -13.22
N SER A 516 -0.64 -6.59 -14.02
CA SER A 516 -0.45 -6.47 -15.46
C SER A 516 0.97 -5.97 -15.79
N PRO A 517 1.61 -6.48 -16.86
CA PRO A 517 3.03 -6.25 -17.12
C PRO A 517 3.36 -4.90 -17.77
N GLU A 518 2.39 -4.05 -18.09
CA GLU A 518 2.59 -2.86 -18.92
C GLU A 518 3.62 -1.89 -18.32
N ARG A 519 3.58 -1.65 -17.02
CA ARG A 519 4.55 -0.78 -16.32
C ARG A 519 5.98 -1.34 -16.44
N PHE A 520 6.15 -2.64 -16.19
CA PHE A 520 7.42 -3.33 -16.38
C PHE A 520 7.91 -3.29 -17.83
N LEU A 521 7.03 -3.55 -18.80
CA LEU A 521 7.36 -3.50 -20.22
C LEU A 521 7.81 -2.09 -20.64
N ARG A 522 7.15 -1.04 -20.12
CA ARG A 522 7.56 0.34 -20.40
C ARG A 522 8.89 0.69 -19.76
N ILE A 523 9.13 0.32 -18.51
CA ILE A 523 10.44 0.49 -17.85
C ILE A 523 11.53 -0.20 -18.66
N SER A 524 11.31 -1.45 -19.06
CA SER A 524 12.24 -2.25 -19.86
C SER A 524 12.48 -1.66 -21.26
N GLU A 525 11.44 -1.15 -21.91
CA GLU A 525 11.53 -0.47 -23.22
C GLU A 525 12.48 0.74 -23.14
N VAL A 526 12.32 1.60 -22.13
CA VAL A 526 13.12 2.80 -21.96
C VAL A 526 14.58 2.45 -21.64
N ILE A 527 14.84 1.57 -20.68
CA ILE A 527 16.20 1.20 -20.27
C ILE A 527 16.92 0.46 -21.40
N SER A 528 16.26 -0.49 -22.07
CA SER A 528 16.83 -1.24 -23.20
C SER A 528 17.05 -0.33 -24.43
N GLY A 529 16.18 0.63 -24.65
CA GLY A 529 16.32 1.64 -25.69
C GLY A 529 17.57 2.49 -25.49
N ALA A 530 17.82 2.94 -24.27
CA ALA A 530 19.05 3.65 -23.90
C ALA A 530 20.29 2.79 -24.15
N ALA A 531 20.28 1.53 -23.69
CA ALA A 531 21.38 0.58 -23.90
C ALA A 531 21.70 0.39 -25.40
N SER A 532 20.66 0.25 -26.24
CA SER A 532 20.78 0.04 -27.67
C SER A 532 21.27 1.26 -28.44
N SER A 533 20.94 2.47 -27.98
CA SER A 533 21.38 3.75 -28.58
C SER A 533 22.74 4.24 -28.07
N SER A 534 23.40 3.53 -27.17
CA SER A 534 24.60 3.96 -26.45
C SER A 534 24.39 5.22 -25.60
N HIS A 535 23.15 5.58 -25.33
CA HIS A 535 22.82 6.64 -24.38
C HIS A 535 23.12 6.18 -22.96
N LYS A 536 23.91 6.95 -22.21
CA LYS A 536 24.18 6.68 -20.80
C LYS A 536 23.13 7.37 -19.94
N LEU A 537 22.39 6.56 -19.21
CA LEU A 537 21.32 7.02 -18.34
C LEU A 537 21.87 7.95 -17.25
N SER A 538 21.28 9.10 -17.11
CA SER A 538 21.54 10.09 -16.06
C SER A 538 20.51 9.95 -14.92
N LEU A 539 20.74 10.63 -13.80
CA LEU A 539 19.75 10.75 -12.73
C LEU A 539 18.43 11.34 -13.26
N ARG A 540 18.52 12.31 -14.17
CA ARG A 540 17.33 12.91 -14.79
C ARG A 540 16.53 11.91 -15.62
N ASP A 541 17.19 11.02 -16.35
CA ASP A 541 16.49 9.95 -17.09
C ASP A 541 15.73 9.01 -16.12
N MET A 542 16.26 8.77 -14.90
CA MET A 542 15.56 7.99 -13.88
C MET A 542 14.34 8.74 -13.34
N GLU A 543 14.46 10.05 -13.07
CA GLU A 543 13.34 10.91 -12.67
C GLU A 543 12.25 10.94 -13.74
N ASP A 544 12.62 11.11 -15.01
CA ASP A 544 11.69 11.14 -16.14
C ASP A 544 11.00 9.77 -16.31
N LEU A 545 11.70 8.66 -16.08
CA LEU A 545 11.12 7.31 -16.14
C LEU A 545 10.13 7.06 -14.98
N GLN A 546 10.41 7.52 -13.75
CA GLN A 546 9.42 7.42 -12.66
C GLN A 546 8.17 8.29 -12.91
N ASN A 547 8.28 9.32 -13.74
CA ASN A 547 7.18 10.19 -14.12
C ASN A 547 6.63 9.88 -15.53
N ASP A 548 7.02 8.75 -16.15
CA ASP A 548 6.56 8.38 -17.49
C ASP A 548 5.07 7.98 -17.48
N VAL A 549 4.32 8.63 -18.36
CA VAL A 549 2.86 8.45 -18.47
C VAL A 549 2.42 7.88 -19.82
N VAL A 550 3.33 7.21 -20.51
CA VAL A 550 3.01 6.53 -21.77
C VAL A 550 2.25 5.23 -21.49
N SER A 551 1.02 5.12 -22.00
CA SER A 551 0.16 3.93 -21.85
C SER A 551 0.42 2.94 -22.99
N LEU A 552 1.01 1.77 -22.67
CA LEU A 552 1.15 0.68 -23.64
C LEU A 552 -0.19 0.09 -24.07
N PRO A 553 -1.19 -0.06 -23.18
CA PRO A 553 -2.54 -0.46 -23.58
C PRO A 553 -3.16 0.47 -24.63
N ALA A 554 -2.93 1.79 -24.50
CA ALA A 554 -3.40 2.74 -25.49
C ALA A 554 -2.75 2.53 -26.88
N ARG A 555 -1.44 2.25 -26.92
CA ARG A 555 -0.71 1.92 -28.18
C ARG A 555 -1.29 0.67 -28.84
N GLU A 556 -1.58 -0.36 -28.07
CA GLU A 556 -2.19 -1.60 -28.59
C GLU A 556 -3.60 -1.33 -29.13
N LEU A 557 -4.44 -0.63 -28.38
CA LEU A 557 -5.79 -0.27 -28.82
C LEU A 557 -5.79 0.64 -30.06
N GLN A 558 -4.82 1.56 -30.18
CA GLN A 558 -4.61 2.33 -31.41
C GLN A 558 -4.32 1.40 -32.60
N SER A 559 -3.48 0.40 -32.42
CA SER A 559 -3.12 -0.54 -33.50
C SER A 559 -4.32 -1.34 -34.00
N LEU A 560 -5.25 -1.68 -33.11
CA LEU A 560 -6.51 -2.34 -33.45
C LEU A 560 -7.53 -1.36 -34.07
N LEU A 561 -7.57 -0.12 -33.58
CA LEU A 561 -8.48 0.92 -34.07
C LEU A 561 -8.13 1.37 -35.49
N LYS A 562 -6.85 1.40 -35.87
CA LYS A 562 -6.38 1.92 -37.16
C LYS A 562 -7.01 1.20 -38.37
N PRO A 563 -6.99 -0.13 -38.50
CA PRO A 563 -7.67 -0.83 -39.57
C PRO A 563 -9.20 -0.70 -39.50
N ALA A 564 -9.78 -0.71 -38.28
CA ALA A 564 -11.23 -0.58 -38.07
C ALA A 564 -11.75 0.79 -38.55
N ALA A 565 -11.01 1.87 -38.34
CA ALA A 565 -11.38 3.24 -38.74
C ALA A 565 -11.28 3.50 -40.25
N GLY A 566 -10.47 2.70 -40.97
CA GLY A 566 -10.30 2.82 -42.44
C GLY A 566 -9.67 4.12 -42.87
N SER A 567 -9.94 4.51 -44.15
CA SER A 567 -9.34 5.69 -44.80
C SER A 567 -9.99 7.03 -44.42
N ALA A 568 -11.16 6.99 -43.78
CA ALA A 568 -11.90 8.18 -43.35
C ALA A 568 -12.36 8.06 -41.88
N PRO A 569 -11.43 8.14 -40.93
CA PRO A 569 -11.73 7.99 -39.51
C PRO A 569 -12.68 9.08 -39.02
N SER A 570 -13.56 8.72 -38.07
CA SER A 570 -14.35 9.71 -37.34
C SER A 570 -13.45 10.69 -36.58
N ARG A 571 -14.01 11.84 -36.15
CA ARG A 571 -13.25 12.81 -35.32
C ARG A 571 -12.63 12.15 -34.07
N ALA A 572 -13.40 11.30 -33.37
CA ALA A 572 -12.93 10.60 -32.20
C ALA A 572 -11.80 9.60 -32.52
N ALA A 573 -11.97 8.81 -33.60
CA ALA A 573 -10.92 7.88 -34.04
C ALA A 573 -9.64 8.63 -34.46
N LYS A 574 -9.79 9.74 -35.21
CA LYS A 574 -8.64 10.55 -35.59
C LYS A 574 -7.90 11.12 -34.36
N LEU A 575 -8.62 11.61 -33.34
CA LEU A 575 -8.04 12.14 -32.12
C LEU A 575 -7.18 11.09 -31.41
N LEU A 576 -7.67 9.85 -31.31
CA LEU A 576 -6.88 8.77 -30.71
C LEU A 576 -5.73 8.30 -31.60
N LEU A 577 -5.91 8.24 -32.93
CA LEU A 577 -4.88 7.76 -33.84
C LEU A 577 -3.70 8.75 -34.01
N ASP A 578 -3.94 10.04 -33.81
CA ASP A 578 -2.89 11.07 -33.84
C ASP A 578 -2.21 11.29 -32.47
N TRP A 579 -2.65 10.60 -31.43
CA TRP A 579 -2.15 10.74 -30.07
C TRP A 579 -0.88 9.90 -29.85
N ASP A 580 0.05 10.42 -29.07
CA ASP A 580 1.31 9.77 -28.69
C ASP A 580 1.18 8.75 -27.56
N CYS A 581 -0.04 8.52 -27.06
CA CYS A 581 -0.38 7.66 -25.94
C CYS A 581 0.16 8.12 -24.57
N ALA A 582 0.61 9.37 -24.46
CA ALA A 582 0.97 9.95 -23.17
C ALA A 582 -0.29 10.46 -22.44
N VAL A 583 -0.58 9.90 -21.28
CA VAL A 583 -1.75 10.27 -20.46
C VAL A 583 -1.41 11.56 -19.68
N ALA A 584 -1.17 12.63 -20.43
CA ALA A 584 -0.82 13.95 -19.90
C ALA A 584 -2.06 14.69 -19.37
N PRO A 585 -1.94 15.56 -18.35
CA PRO A 585 -3.09 16.20 -17.71
C PRO A 585 -3.83 17.20 -18.64
N ASP A 586 -3.20 17.72 -19.67
CA ASP A 586 -3.78 18.61 -20.69
C ASP A 586 -4.23 17.86 -21.96
N SER A 587 -4.03 16.53 -22.03
CA SER A 587 -4.36 15.71 -23.19
C SER A 587 -5.87 15.50 -23.32
N ASN A 588 -6.43 15.92 -24.45
CA ASN A 588 -7.82 15.64 -24.81
C ASN A 588 -8.03 14.21 -25.33
N ALA A 589 -7.02 13.64 -25.96
CA ALA A 589 -7.03 12.26 -26.42
C ALA A 589 -6.98 11.29 -25.24
N ALA A 590 -6.15 11.55 -24.22
CA ALA A 590 -6.15 10.78 -22.98
C ALA A 590 -7.54 10.78 -22.32
N THR A 591 -8.20 11.94 -22.23
CA THR A 591 -9.56 12.01 -21.68
C THR A 591 -10.56 11.14 -22.46
N LEU A 592 -10.49 11.17 -23.79
CA LEU A 592 -11.36 10.31 -24.61
C LEU A 592 -11.02 8.82 -24.43
N TYR A 593 -9.74 8.47 -24.34
CA TYR A 593 -9.28 7.12 -24.08
C TYR A 593 -9.83 6.58 -22.74
N GLU A 594 -9.71 7.37 -21.68
CA GLU A 594 -10.20 6.99 -20.35
C GLU A 594 -11.73 6.85 -20.26
N PHE A 595 -12.46 7.51 -21.14
CA PHE A 595 -13.91 7.28 -21.32
C PHE A 595 -14.19 6.07 -22.19
N TRP A 596 -13.33 5.74 -23.13
CA TRP A 596 -13.51 4.63 -24.05
C TRP A 596 -13.22 3.27 -23.41
N VAL A 597 -12.16 3.15 -22.61
CA VAL A 597 -11.77 1.89 -21.96
C VAL A 597 -12.90 1.26 -21.15
N PRO A 598 -13.64 1.97 -20.27
CA PRO A 598 -14.76 1.39 -19.54
C PRO A 598 -15.93 0.93 -20.41
N GLU A 599 -16.22 1.63 -21.52
CA GLU A 599 -17.25 1.24 -22.51
C GLU A 599 -16.83 -0.02 -23.25
N LEU A 600 -15.55 -0.10 -23.60
CA LEU A 600 -14.98 -1.24 -24.31
C LEU A 600 -14.98 -2.49 -23.42
N SER A 601 -14.48 -2.38 -22.19
CA SER A 601 -14.50 -3.48 -21.22
C SER A 601 -15.92 -3.97 -20.91
N ASP A 602 -16.87 -3.07 -20.75
CA ASP A 602 -18.29 -3.41 -20.54
C ASP A 602 -18.89 -4.18 -21.74
N ALA A 603 -18.59 -3.72 -22.95
CA ALA A 603 -19.07 -4.37 -24.18
C ALA A 603 -18.44 -5.78 -24.37
N VAL A 604 -17.13 -5.92 -24.16
CA VAL A 604 -16.44 -7.23 -24.25
C VAL A 604 -16.94 -8.16 -23.14
N THR A 605 -17.09 -7.67 -21.90
CA THR A 605 -17.64 -8.45 -20.78
C THR A 605 -19.00 -9.07 -21.14
N LYS A 606 -19.89 -8.29 -21.76
CA LYS A 606 -21.22 -8.79 -22.18
C LYS A 606 -21.17 -9.85 -23.26
N LEU A 607 -20.11 -9.89 -24.06
CA LEU A 607 -19.91 -10.91 -25.10
C LEU A 607 -19.27 -12.20 -24.54
N VAL A 608 -18.31 -12.06 -23.64
CA VAL A 608 -17.45 -13.17 -23.21
C VAL A 608 -17.97 -13.82 -21.93
N VAL A 609 -18.47 -13.03 -20.99
CA VAL A 609 -18.90 -13.52 -19.67
C VAL A 609 -20.39 -13.89 -19.70
N PRO A 610 -20.77 -15.12 -19.27
CA PRO A 610 -22.16 -15.51 -19.12
C PRO A 610 -22.96 -14.53 -18.27
N ALA A 611 -24.20 -14.24 -18.66
CA ALA A 611 -25.00 -13.16 -18.06
C ALA A 611 -25.22 -13.30 -16.52
N ASP A 612 -25.30 -14.54 -16.03
CA ASP A 612 -25.41 -14.87 -14.61
C ASP A 612 -24.11 -14.66 -13.87
N ALA A 613 -22.97 -14.81 -14.53
CA ALA A 613 -21.64 -14.59 -13.94
C ALA A 613 -21.22 -13.11 -13.92
N GLN A 614 -21.78 -12.25 -14.77
CA GLN A 614 -21.39 -10.82 -14.88
C GLN A 614 -21.52 -10.05 -13.55
N LYS A 615 -22.43 -10.47 -12.66
CA LYS A 615 -22.55 -9.85 -11.33
C LYS A 615 -21.42 -10.21 -10.38
N ILE A 616 -20.78 -11.36 -10.63
CA ILE A 616 -19.67 -11.88 -9.84
C ILE A 616 -18.34 -11.33 -10.37
N THR A 617 -18.11 -11.47 -11.69
CA THR A 617 -16.88 -11.02 -12.33
C THR A 617 -16.75 -9.49 -12.39
N GLY A 618 -17.87 -8.77 -12.40
CA GLY A 618 -17.86 -7.36 -12.76
C GLY A 618 -17.43 -7.17 -14.23
N LYS A 619 -16.75 -6.07 -14.52
CA LYS A 619 -16.10 -5.83 -15.81
C LYS A 619 -14.77 -6.58 -15.88
N LEU A 620 -14.49 -7.13 -17.04
CA LEU A 620 -13.16 -7.69 -17.32
C LEU A 620 -12.08 -6.61 -17.15
N SER A 621 -10.89 -7.04 -16.73
CA SER A 621 -9.73 -6.16 -16.69
C SER A 621 -9.41 -5.58 -18.08
N LEU A 622 -8.65 -4.50 -18.13
CA LEU A 622 -8.18 -3.94 -19.39
C LEU A 622 -7.30 -4.96 -20.14
N GLU A 623 -6.48 -5.71 -19.41
CA GLU A 623 -5.63 -6.75 -19.98
C GLU A 623 -6.46 -7.84 -20.66
N LYS A 624 -7.42 -8.42 -19.94
CA LYS A 624 -8.31 -9.45 -20.51
C LYS A 624 -9.15 -8.91 -21.67
N THR A 625 -9.64 -7.68 -21.55
CA THR A 625 -10.36 -7.00 -22.64
C THR A 625 -9.52 -6.92 -23.92
N ARG A 626 -8.24 -6.51 -23.81
CA ARG A 626 -7.32 -6.42 -24.94
C ARG A 626 -6.99 -7.80 -25.54
N GLN A 627 -6.78 -8.80 -24.68
CA GLN A 627 -6.56 -10.18 -25.15
C GLN A 627 -7.72 -10.69 -26.00
N GLU A 628 -8.97 -10.49 -25.58
CA GLU A 628 -10.17 -10.88 -26.32
C GLU A 628 -10.33 -10.10 -27.64
N LEU A 629 -9.92 -8.84 -27.67
CA LEU A 629 -9.95 -8.01 -28.88
C LEU A 629 -8.82 -8.35 -29.85
N SER A 630 -7.63 -8.69 -29.35
CA SER A 630 -6.49 -9.07 -30.19
C SER A 630 -6.68 -10.45 -30.82
N HIS A 631 -7.41 -11.35 -30.14
CA HIS A 631 -7.69 -12.70 -30.58
C HIS A 631 -9.20 -13.01 -30.54
N PRO A 632 -10.03 -12.31 -31.35
CA PRO A 632 -11.47 -12.42 -31.24
C PRO A 632 -11.94 -13.82 -31.67
N SER A 633 -12.66 -14.52 -30.78
CA SER A 633 -13.15 -15.88 -31.03
C SER A 633 -14.49 -15.88 -31.76
N VAL A 634 -14.73 -16.92 -32.59
CA VAL A 634 -16.06 -17.14 -33.23
C VAL A 634 -17.16 -17.32 -32.17
N ALA A 635 -16.82 -17.90 -31.02
CA ALA A 635 -17.79 -18.13 -29.95
C ALA A 635 -18.32 -16.81 -29.35
N ALA A 636 -17.46 -15.81 -29.18
CA ALA A 636 -17.83 -14.53 -28.62
C ALA A 636 -18.29 -13.51 -29.70
N PHE A 637 -17.59 -13.45 -30.83
CA PHE A 637 -17.78 -12.42 -31.85
C PHE A 637 -18.55 -12.88 -33.09
N GLY A 638 -18.95 -14.16 -33.19
CA GLY A 638 -19.72 -14.71 -34.33
C GLY A 638 -18.86 -15.08 -35.51
N GLN A 639 -19.51 -15.34 -36.67
CA GLN A 639 -18.88 -15.94 -37.87
C GLN A 639 -17.75 -15.08 -38.48
N ASN A 640 -17.77 -13.78 -38.29
CA ASN A 640 -16.74 -12.83 -38.76
C ASN A 640 -16.15 -12.07 -37.59
N PRO A 641 -15.33 -12.68 -36.75
CA PRO A 641 -14.94 -12.14 -35.46
C PRO A 641 -14.19 -10.82 -35.56
N GLU A 642 -13.30 -10.65 -36.56
CA GLU A 642 -12.59 -9.39 -36.75
C GLU A 642 -13.50 -8.23 -37.14
N VAL A 643 -14.50 -8.49 -38.03
CA VAL A 643 -15.48 -7.47 -38.44
C VAL A 643 -16.36 -7.06 -37.26
N ALA A 644 -16.77 -8.02 -36.43
CA ALA A 644 -17.55 -7.75 -35.22
C ALA A 644 -16.74 -6.97 -34.18
N ARG A 645 -15.45 -7.32 -33.97
CA ARG A 645 -14.52 -6.57 -33.15
C ARG A 645 -14.38 -5.12 -33.62
N ASP A 646 -14.16 -4.91 -34.92
CA ASP A 646 -13.97 -3.58 -35.49
C ASP A 646 -15.23 -2.71 -35.33
N ALA A 647 -16.41 -3.30 -35.53
CA ALA A 647 -17.69 -2.63 -35.28
C ALA A 647 -17.86 -2.28 -33.78
N LEU A 648 -17.41 -3.16 -32.86
CA LEU A 648 -17.45 -2.93 -31.42
C LEU A 648 -16.50 -1.80 -31.01
N LEU A 649 -15.26 -1.78 -31.52
CA LEU A 649 -14.30 -0.70 -31.27
C LEU A 649 -14.90 0.67 -31.67
N LEU A 650 -15.45 0.77 -32.88
CA LEU A 650 -16.03 2.04 -33.37
C LEU A 650 -17.31 2.44 -32.61
N GLY A 651 -18.18 1.48 -32.31
CA GLY A 651 -19.43 1.72 -31.59
C GLY A 651 -19.21 2.19 -30.14
N THR A 652 -18.27 1.57 -29.41
CA THR A 652 -17.92 1.95 -28.05
C THR A 652 -17.18 3.29 -28.01
N LEU A 653 -16.34 3.58 -28.99
CA LEU A 653 -15.68 4.88 -29.10
C LEU A 653 -16.68 6.01 -29.34
N GLN A 654 -17.67 5.81 -30.20
CA GLN A 654 -18.75 6.77 -30.41
C GLN A 654 -19.59 7.00 -29.15
N ALA A 655 -19.85 5.93 -28.38
CA ALA A 655 -20.56 6.02 -27.10
C ALA A 655 -19.73 6.83 -26.07
N ALA A 656 -18.44 6.60 -26.00
CA ALA A 656 -17.50 7.34 -25.14
C ALA A 656 -17.44 8.84 -25.51
N GLU A 657 -17.30 9.17 -26.79
CA GLU A 657 -17.33 10.55 -27.30
C GLU A 657 -18.63 11.26 -26.91
N LYS A 658 -19.76 10.59 -27.06
CA LYS A 658 -21.06 11.14 -26.67
C LYS A 658 -21.15 11.41 -25.16
N LYS A 659 -20.74 10.46 -24.32
CA LYS A 659 -20.71 10.63 -22.86
C LYS A 659 -19.80 11.77 -22.44
N LEU A 660 -18.60 11.85 -23.02
CA LEU A 660 -17.63 12.90 -22.75
C LEU A 660 -18.17 14.27 -23.18
N SER A 661 -18.78 14.36 -24.36
CA SER A 661 -19.42 15.59 -24.83
C SER A 661 -20.56 16.09 -23.93
N VAL A 662 -21.27 15.20 -23.27
CA VAL A 662 -22.28 15.57 -22.26
C VAL A 662 -21.63 16.10 -21.00
N LYS A 663 -20.46 15.53 -20.60
CA LYS A 663 -19.79 15.89 -19.35
C LYS A 663 -18.98 17.18 -19.44
N LEU A 664 -18.20 17.34 -20.52
CA LEU A 664 -17.26 18.47 -20.71
C LEU A 664 -17.64 19.42 -21.88
N GLY A 665 -18.74 19.15 -22.56
CA GLY A 665 -19.18 19.90 -23.73
C GLY A 665 -18.68 19.30 -25.05
N PRO A 666 -19.22 19.77 -26.21
CA PRO A 666 -18.98 19.14 -27.52
C PRO A 666 -17.62 19.50 -28.16
N ASP A 667 -16.87 20.38 -27.56
CA ASP A 667 -15.58 20.86 -28.08
C ASP A 667 -14.43 20.03 -27.52
N PRO A 668 -13.76 19.15 -28.32
CA PRO A 668 -12.67 18.32 -27.84
C PRO A 668 -11.44 19.11 -27.34
N GLN A 669 -11.25 20.33 -27.80
CA GLN A 669 -10.14 21.18 -27.36
C GLN A 669 -10.22 21.55 -25.86
N LYS A 670 -11.38 21.31 -25.25
CA LYS A 670 -11.65 21.57 -23.83
C LYS A 670 -11.59 20.32 -22.96
N TRP A 671 -11.30 19.16 -23.52
CA TRP A 671 -11.26 17.90 -22.80
C TRP A 671 -9.87 17.64 -22.21
N ALA A 672 -9.51 18.31 -21.15
CA ALA A 672 -8.24 18.06 -20.49
C ALA A 672 -8.38 16.98 -19.41
N TRP A 673 -7.53 15.97 -19.43
CA TRP A 673 -7.55 14.85 -18.49
C TRP A 673 -7.53 15.31 -17.03
N GLY A 674 -6.64 16.22 -16.69
CA GLY A 674 -6.48 16.76 -15.33
C GLY A 674 -7.65 17.60 -14.81
N GLN A 675 -8.70 17.85 -15.63
CA GLN A 675 -9.99 18.40 -15.13
C GLN A 675 -10.83 17.33 -14.43
N LEU A 676 -10.60 16.07 -14.76
CA LEU A 676 -11.35 14.93 -14.23
C LEU A 676 -10.49 14.08 -13.30
N HIS A 677 -9.19 13.99 -13.57
CA HIS A 677 -8.24 13.21 -12.81
C HIS A 677 -7.43 14.11 -11.88
N SER A 678 -7.69 13.98 -10.60
CA SER A 678 -7.06 14.79 -9.55
C SER A 678 -6.78 13.99 -8.29
N ALA A 679 -5.78 14.41 -7.52
CA ALA A 679 -5.44 13.85 -6.23
C ALA A 679 -5.90 14.76 -5.09
N SER A 680 -6.54 14.17 -4.09
CA SER A 680 -6.89 14.83 -2.83
C SER A 680 -6.37 14.02 -1.65
N PHE A 681 -5.82 14.71 -0.68
CA PHE A 681 -5.25 14.11 0.53
C PHE A 681 -6.14 14.43 1.71
N PHE A 682 -6.88 13.43 2.16
CA PHE A 682 -7.85 13.58 3.23
C PHE A 682 -7.22 13.21 4.58
N HIS A 683 -7.38 14.10 5.55
CA HIS A 683 -7.03 13.82 6.94
C HIS A 683 -8.25 13.21 7.67
N PRO A 684 -8.06 12.27 8.62
CA PRO A 684 -9.16 11.66 9.39
C PRO A 684 -10.11 12.68 10.05
N LEU A 685 -9.61 13.86 10.39
CA LEU A 685 -10.40 14.94 11.01
C LEU A 685 -10.92 16.00 10.02
N GLY A 686 -10.61 15.92 8.73
CA GLY A 686 -11.06 16.91 7.74
C GLY A 686 -12.58 17.03 7.62
N GLY A 687 -13.31 15.95 7.89
CA GLY A 687 -14.78 15.91 7.87
C GLY A 687 -15.49 16.47 9.12
N VAL A 688 -14.77 16.86 10.17
CA VAL A 688 -15.38 17.28 11.46
C VAL A 688 -16.15 18.59 11.33
N ALA A 689 -15.62 19.56 10.58
CA ALA A 689 -16.26 20.85 10.29
C ALA A 689 -15.63 21.48 9.02
N PRO A 690 -16.31 22.40 8.32
CA PRO A 690 -15.73 23.08 7.16
C PRO A 690 -14.39 23.77 7.42
N ALA A 691 -14.23 24.39 8.59
CA ALA A 691 -12.96 25.01 8.99
C ALA A 691 -11.85 23.98 9.26
N ALA A 692 -12.19 22.79 9.76
CA ALA A 692 -11.27 21.67 9.93
C ALA A 692 -10.81 21.13 8.56
N LYS A 693 -11.75 20.96 7.60
CA LYS A 693 -11.41 20.54 6.25
C LYS A 693 -10.33 21.43 5.61
N ALA A 694 -10.50 22.74 5.67
CA ALA A 694 -9.55 23.71 5.11
C ALA A 694 -8.16 23.66 5.81
N LEU A 695 -8.12 23.29 7.09
CA LEU A 695 -6.87 23.16 7.84
C LEU A 695 -6.15 21.83 7.55
N PHE A 696 -6.90 20.74 7.46
CA PHE A 696 -6.35 19.38 7.43
C PHE A 696 -6.20 18.81 6.03
N ASP A 697 -7.19 18.95 5.14
CA ASP A 697 -7.16 18.34 3.82
C ASP A 697 -6.30 19.14 2.83
N ARG A 698 -5.77 18.47 1.83
CA ARG A 698 -5.02 19.08 0.73
C ARG A 698 -5.54 18.63 -0.63
N GLY A 699 -5.35 19.46 -1.64
CA GLY A 699 -5.86 19.22 -2.99
C GLY A 699 -7.23 19.86 -3.23
N PRO A 700 -7.94 19.52 -4.33
CA PRO A 700 -7.46 18.64 -5.39
C PRO A 700 -6.32 19.25 -6.21
N VAL A 701 -5.39 18.41 -6.65
CA VAL A 701 -4.35 18.77 -7.60
C VAL A 701 -4.47 17.89 -8.85
N SER A 702 -4.36 18.50 -10.03
CA SER A 702 -4.43 17.79 -11.31
C SER A 702 -3.32 16.76 -11.44
N ARG A 703 -3.63 15.56 -11.95
CA ARG A 703 -2.65 14.47 -12.12
C ARG A 703 -2.58 13.95 -13.55
N PRO A 704 -1.41 13.52 -14.00
CA PRO A 704 -1.22 12.73 -15.21
C PRO A 704 -1.44 11.23 -14.92
N GLY A 705 -1.32 10.41 -15.96
CA GLY A 705 -1.23 8.95 -15.85
C GLY A 705 -2.56 8.24 -15.64
N ASP A 706 -2.46 6.93 -15.58
CA ASP A 706 -3.50 5.97 -15.24
C ASP A 706 -2.90 4.78 -14.44
N GLY A 707 -3.65 3.70 -14.23
CA GLY A 707 -3.17 2.52 -13.50
C GLY A 707 -2.14 1.68 -14.28
N SER A 708 -1.95 1.91 -15.58
CA SER A 708 -1.05 1.16 -16.47
C SER A 708 0.24 1.92 -16.83
N THR A 709 0.33 3.20 -16.49
CA THR A 709 1.53 4.02 -16.71
C THR A 709 2.56 3.81 -15.60
N VAL A 710 3.84 4.13 -15.85
CA VAL A 710 4.90 4.01 -14.82
C VAL A 710 4.62 4.95 -13.66
N ASP A 711 4.30 6.25 -13.92
CA ASP A 711 3.66 7.12 -12.91
C ASP A 711 2.21 6.65 -12.73
N ALA A 712 2.04 5.58 -11.96
CA ALA A 712 0.74 4.96 -11.77
C ALA A 712 -0.15 5.79 -10.85
N THR A 713 -1.34 6.11 -11.37
CA THR A 713 -2.35 6.90 -10.66
C THR A 713 -3.68 6.14 -10.70
N TYR A 714 -3.89 5.32 -9.68
CA TYR A 714 -5.06 4.45 -9.63
C TYR A 714 -6.31 5.21 -9.21
N PHE A 715 -7.41 4.96 -9.92
CA PHE A 715 -8.75 5.47 -9.64
C PHE A 715 -9.78 4.35 -9.83
N GLY A 716 -11.01 4.56 -9.40
CA GLY A 716 -12.04 3.52 -9.51
C GLY A 716 -13.46 4.00 -9.23
N GLY A 717 -14.41 3.10 -9.47
CA GLY A 717 -15.83 3.39 -9.31
C GLY A 717 -16.38 4.30 -10.40
N SER A 718 -17.08 5.37 -10.01
CA SER A 718 -17.68 6.35 -10.92
C SER A 718 -16.89 7.66 -11.03
N SER A 719 -15.76 7.75 -10.35
CA SER A 719 -14.88 8.92 -10.30
C SER A 719 -13.52 8.60 -10.95
N PHE A 720 -12.89 9.61 -11.51
CA PHE A 720 -11.50 9.58 -11.93
C PHE A 720 -10.56 10.17 -10.86
N ASP A 721 -11.04 10.43 -9.65
CA ASP A 721 -10.18 10.91 -8.57
C ASP A 721 -9.14 9.84 -8.20
N GLN A 722 -7.88 10.26 -8.10
CA GLN A 722 -6.79 9.37 -7.73
C GLN A 722 -6.97 8.88 -6.28
N LEU A 723 -6.97 7.58 -6.10
CA LEU A 723 -7.10 6.91 -4.79
C LEU A 723 -5.75 6.44 -4.26
N ALA A 724 -4.89 5.97 -5.16
CA ALA A 724 -3.58 5.43 -4.83
C ALA A 724 -2.55 5.76 -5.92
N GLY A 725 -1.27 5.62 -5.61
CA GLY A 725 -0.16 5.85 -6.53
C GLY A 725 1.16 6.05 -5.78
N ALA A 726 2.19 6.52 -6.48
CA ALA A 726 3.51 6.78 -5.93
C ALA A 726 3.48 7.96 -4.94
N SER A 727 3.16 7.69 -3.67
CA SER A 727 3.18 8.71 -2.60
C SER A 727 4.59 9.00 -2.06
N TYR A 728 5.50 8.05 -2.24
CA TYR A 728 6.92 8.14 -1.95
C TYR A 728 7.73 7.73 -3.18
N ARG A 729 8.80 8.45 -3.47
CA ARG A 729 9.76 8.15 -4.55
C ARG A 729 11.16 8.38 -4.06
N GLU A 730 12.08 7.52 -4.48
CA GLU A 730 13.51 7.65 -4.23
C GLU A 730 14.32 7.20 -5.45
N ILE A 731 15.44 7.87 -5.68
CA ILE A 731 16.43 7.49 -6.69
C ILE A 731 17.81 7.69 -6.10
N PHE A 732 18.63 6.64 -6.15
CA PHE A 732 20.00 6.63 -5.63
C PHE A 732 21.01 6.55 -6.76
N ASP A 733 22.00 7.44 -6.71
CA ASP A 733 23.23 7.40 -7.49
C ASP A 733 24.35 6.85 -6.60
N LEU A 734 24.78 5.62 -6.87
CA LEU A 734 25.79 4.95 -6.05
C LEU A 734 27.21 5.49 -6.26
N SER A 735 27.42 6.44 -7.16
CA SER A 735 28.68 7.17 -7.29
C SER A 735 28.89 8.15 -6.12
N ASP A 736 27.83 8.83 -5.70
CA ASP A 736 27.80 9.75 -4.56
C ASP A 736 26.39 9.77 -3.93
N TRP A 737 26.30 9.35 -2.67
CA TRP A 737 25.03 9.31 -1.95
C TRP A 737 24.35 10.69 -1.81
N ASP A 738 25.12 11.78 -1.84
CA ASP A 738 24.56 13.14 -1.78
C ASP A 738 23.85 13.58 -3.08
N ASN A 739 23.94 12.78 -4.16
CA ASN A 739 23.16 12.98 -5.39
C ASN A 739 21.78 12.34 -5.31
N ALA A 740 21.52 11.53 -4.28
CA ALA A 740 20.20 10.90 -4.07
C ALA A 740 19.08 11.95 -4.04
N VAL A 741 17.94 11.58 -4.61
CA VAL A 741 16.74 12.43 -4.62
C VAL A 741 15.52 11.67 -4.13
N SER A 742 14.57 12.40 -3.52
CA SER A 742 13.34 11.81 -2.98
C SER A 742 12.18 12.78 -3.01
N VAL A 743 10.97 12.28 -2.84
CA VAL A 743 9.76 13.05 -2.51
C VAL A 743 8.79 12.17 -1.72
N ASN A 744 8.17 12.75 -0.69
CA ASN A 744 7.20 12.08 0.19
C ASN A 744 5.98 12.98 0.38
N VAL A 745 4.91 12.72 -0.37
CA VAL A 745 3.73 13.60 -0.39
C VAL A 745 2.76 13.26 0.75
N PRO A 746 2.12 14.28 1.39
CA PRO A 746 2.25 15.72 1.13
C PRO A 746 3.42 16.37 1.85
N GLY A 747 3.94 15.80 2.95
CA GLY A 747 5.06 16.31 3.71
C GLY A 747 5.51 15.40 4.85
N GLN A 748 6.56 15.80 5.58
CA GLN A 748 7.13 15.01 6.66
C GLN A 748 6.32 15.10 7.96
N SER A 749 5.70 16.23 8.26
CA SER A 749 4.94 16.43 9.48
C SER A 749 3.45 16.17 9.28
N GLY A 750 2.80 15.45 10.20
CA GLY A 750 1.35 15.32 10.27
C GLY A 750 0.66 16.39 11.11
N GLN A 751 1.41 17.36 11.67
CA GLN A 751 0.85 18.42 12.48
C GLN A 751 0.42 19.60 11.59
N PRO A 752 -0.88 19.94 11.49
CA PRO A 752 -1.33 21.09 10.73
C PRO A 752 -0.72 22.36 11.30
N GLY A 753 -0.27 23.25 10.40
CA GLY A 753 0.44 24.48 10.77
C GLY A 753 1.97 24.33 10.86
N SER A 754 2.50 23.12 10.77
CA SER A 754 3.92 22.87 10.52
C SER A 754 4.30 23.35 9.12
N PRO A 755 5.50 23.94 8.90
CA PRO A 755 5.97 24.25 7.56
C PRO A 755 6.18 22.98 6.69
N HIS A 756 6.32 21.80 7.30
CA HIS A 756 6.53 20.52 6.65
C HIS A 756 5.26 19.66 6.59
N TYR A 757 4.09 20.28 6.68
CA TYR A 757 2.82 19.57 6.55
C TYR A 757 2.50 19.22 5.08
N ASP A 758 2.77 20.14 4.16
CA ASP A 758 2.42 20.02 2.73
C ASP A 758 3.47 20.63 1.77
N ASP A 759 4.67 20.89 2.26
CA ASP A 759 5.73 21.55 1.48
C ASP A 759 6.28 20.68 0.34
N LEU A 760 6.09 19.35 0.38
CA LEU A 760 6.48 18.41 -0.67
C LEU A 760 5.39 18.20 -1.73
N LEU A 761 4.15 18.60 -1.47
CA LEU A 761 3.04 18.48 -2.43
C LEU A 761 3.30 19.21 -3.75
N PRO A 762 3.83 20.45 -3.77
CA PRO A 762 4.16 21.12 -5.02
C PRO A 762 5.25 20.44 -5.86
N LEU A 763 6.23 19.79 -5.23
CA LEU A 763 7.26 19.03 -5.93
C LEU A 763 6.65 17.78 -6.56
N TRP A 764 5.93 17.00 -5.78
CA TRP A 764 5.27 15.77 -6.22
C TRP A 764 4.30 16.02 -7.39
N THR A 765 3.48 17.07 -7.31
CA THR A 765 2.52 17.42 -8.37
C THR A 765 3.22 17.73 -9.71
N ARG A 766 4.45 18.25 -9.68
CA ARG A 766 5.23 18.57 -10.88
C ARG A 766 6.23 17.48 -11.27
N GLY A 767 6.20 16.29 -10.64
CA GLY A 767 7.18 15.24 -10.88
C GLY A 767 8.62 15.65 -10.52
N GLN A 768 8.77 16.50 -9.49
CA GLN A 768 10.05 17.00 -9.00
C GLN A 768 10.44 16.36 -7.68
N TYR A 769 11.72 16.39 -7.38
CA TYR A 769 12.34 15.77 -6.21
C TYR A 769 13.12 16.81 -5.40
N PHE A 770 13.41 16.46 -4.16
CA PHE A 770 14.39 17.19 -3.37
C PHE A 770 15.65 16.33 -3.17
N PRO A 771 16.83 16.93 -2.95
CA PRO A 771 18.07 16.20 -2.69
C PRO A 771 18.01 15.54 -1.32
N LEU A 772 18.16 14.21 -1.27
CA LEU A 772 18.22 13.42 -0.03
C LEU A 772 19.67 13.37 0.47
N ARG A 773 20.03 14.29 1.38
CA ARG A 773 21.42 14.45 1.86
C ARG A 773 21.81 13.39 2.87
N TYR A 774 23.01 12.86 2.72
CA TYR A 774 23.53 11.76 3.54
C TYR A 774 24.85 12.10 4.25
N SER A 775 25.84 12.64 3.55
CA SER A 775 27.11 12.96 4.17
C SER A 775 26.97 14.05 5.21
N LYS A 776 27.69 13.91 6.34
CA LYS A 776 27.65 14.90 7.42
C LYS A 776 27.89 16.35 6.94
N PRO A 777 28.88 16.63 6.04
CA PRO A 777 29.06 17.98 5.51
C PRO A 777 27.87 18.49 4.70
N SER A 778 27.17 17.63 3.93
CA SER A 778 26.00 18.02 3.15
C SER A 778 24.79 18.26 4.05
N VAL A 779 24.57 17.40 5.03
CA VAL A 779 23.55 17.59 6.06
C VAL A 779 23.75 18.90 6.82
N ASP A 780 24.99 19.20 7.24
CA ASP A 780 25.29 20.45 7.97
C ASP A 780 24.98 21.70 7.14
N ARG A 781 25.21 21.67 5.82
CA ARG A 781 24.90 22.80 4.92
C ARG A 781 23.40 23.06 4.75
N GLU A 782 22.59 21.99 4.76
CA GLU A 782 21.15 22.07 4.50
C GLU A 782 20.32 22.13 5.81
N THR A 783 20.99 21.99 6.98
CA THR A 783 20.33 22.01 8.30
C THR A 783 19.70 23.37 8.58
N THR A 784 18.41 23.37 8.87
CA THR A 784 17.65 24.57 9.30
C THR A 784 17.37 24.58 10.79
N ASP A 785 17.24 23.41 11.38
CA ASP A 785 16.84 23.24 12.77
C ASP A 785 17.72 22.22 13.49
N VAL A 786 18.07 22.52 14.75
CA VAL A 786 18.85 21.62 15.59
C VAL A 786 18.19 21.45 16.94
N LEU A 787 17.93 20.21 17.30
CA LEU A 787 17.44 19.79 18.61
C LEU A 787 18.49 18.92 19.31
N GLU A 788 18.92 19.35 20.48
CA GLU A 788 19.79 18.57 21.37
C GLU A 788 18.92 17.87 22.42
N LEU A 789 18.88 16.56 22.39
CA LEU A 789 18.25 15.75 23.44
C LEU A 789 19.34 15.36 24.45
N LYS A 790 19.11 15.58 25.71
CA LYS A 790 20.08 15.29 26.81
C LYS A 790 19.41 14.47 27.89
N PRO A 791 20.17 13.59 28.56
CA PRO A 791 19.72 12.85 29.75
C PRO A 791 19.16 13.76 30.86
#